data_cd98fe49ca6739a039fbdf35f81e95f2
#
_entry.id   cd98fe49ca6739a039fbdf35f81e95f2
#
_cell.length_a   1.000
_cell.length_b   1.000
_cell.length_c   1.000
_cell.angle_alpha   90.00
_cell.angle_beta   90.00
_cell.angle_gamma   90.00
#
_symmetry.space_group_name_H-M   'P 1'
#
loop_
_entity.id
_entity.type
_entity.pdbx_description
1 polymer ?
#
loop_
_entity_poly.entity_id
_entity_poly.type
_entity_poly.pdbx_seq_one_letter_code
_entity_poly.pdbx_strand_id
1 'polypeptide(L)'
;LLNELEKLKNWPEKVKLMQKNWIGKSFGCEINFQIDKKNGDKKIKVFTTRPDTIFGASFIALSIDHPISKNFESNKDFQKFKLECSKSGTTEEALAVAEKIGFNTNLFALHPFKKETKLPIYIANFVLMDYGTGAIFGCPAHDQRDLDFANKYKLNVLPVVRPTEMDPSKFKINDEAYTGDGVLFNSDFLNNLTVNKAIDKAIEVIAKKKFGEKKITFRLKDWGVSRQRYWGCPIPIIYNQKGEAIPVDKKDLPILLPDDVDLNSKGNPLEKHPKWKFVKLPSGEKATRETDTLDTFVDSSWYFLRFCSPKYQKYGYEIKDINYWMPVDQYIGGVEHAILHLLYSRFFMRALAFNNKSFNYTEPFESLFTQGMVCHETYKDNNNQWLYPDEIEKNSEGYFVTKNGKKKVMVGPSESMSKSKKNTVDPEEMINMYGADSIRWFMLSDSPPERDVQWSQEGVSAAFKFIQKLWKLNNEILIKKDSITNTGDLDLKKAVNKTVYNVTKNLDNFQYNVVIANIHEIYNLFYTHFIDNKTSNKTIKNEWEKITMLLMPLTPHLAHECCEKMNKKFYWPKYDPKLLVEENCKIVIQVDGRKRGILEMPVNSKEISVIKKSKEIDNVSKYIENTVIIKNIYIKNKLVNFITKK
;
A
#
# COMPACT_ATOMS: atom_id res chain seq x y z
N LEU A 1 -15.84 5.93 6.90
CA LEU A 1 -14.49 5.48 6.56
C LEU A 1 -13.51 6.65 6.43
N LEU A 2 -13.79 7.61 5.53
CA LEU A 2 -12.85 8.70 5.20
C LEU A 2 -12.54 9.63 6.38
N ASN A 3 -13.56 10.10 7.08
CA ASN A 3 -13.39 11.05 8.21
C ASN A 3 -12.61 10.45 9.39
N GLU A 4 -12.56 9.13 9.49
CA GLU A 4 -11.90 8.44 10.59
C GLU A 4 -10.44 8.09 10.30
N LEU A 5 -9.97 8.28 9.05
CA LEU A 5 -8.57 8.02 8.70
C LEU A 5 -7.58 8.85 9.53
N GLU A 6 -7.95 10.08 9.86
CA GLU A 6 -7.11 10.97 10.68
C GLU A 6 -6.96 10.51 12.14
N LYS A 7 -7.91 9.69 12.62
CA LYS A 7 -7.87 9.12 13.97
C LYS A 7 -6.94 7.91 14.07
N LEU A 8 -6.57 7.30 12.94
CA LEU A 8 -5.69 6.15 12.86
C LEU A 8 -4.21 6.58 12.98
N LYS A 9 -3.81 6.98 14.19
CA LYS A 9 -2.49 7.58 14.45
C LYS A 9 -1.33 6.61 14.23
N ASN A 10 -1.54 5.34 14.53
CA ASN A 10 -0.53 4.28 14.43
C ASN A 10 -0.61 3.50 13.11
N TRP A 11 -1.22 4.10 12.07
CA TRP A 11 -1.27 3.55 10.72
C TRP A 11 -0.29 4.28 9.81
N PRO A 12 0.39 3.57 8.86
CA PRO A 12 1.27 4.19 7.88
C PRO A 12 0.53 5.23 7.04
N GLU A 13 1.14 6.41 6.85
CA GLU A 13 0.55 7.49 6.04
C GLU A 13 0.27 7.05 4.60
N LYS A 14 1.13 6.20 4.03
CA LYS A 14 0.95 5.61 2.70
C LYS A 14 -0.39 4.88 2.58
N VAL A 15 -0.74 4.05 3.57
CA VAL A 15 -2.02 3.30 3.57
C VAL A 15 -3.22 4.23 3.70
N LYS A 16 -3.14 5.23 4.60
CA LYS A 16 -4.20 6.23 4.75
C LYS A 16 -4.43 7.01 3.45
N LEU A 17 -3.35 7.40 2.78
CA LEU A 17 -3.43 8.09 1.49
C LEU A 17 -4.02 7.19 0.40
N MET A 18 -3.63 5.91 0.33
CA MET A 18 -4.20 4.95 -0.62
C MET A 18 -5.71 4.80 -0.40
N GLN A 19 -6.17 4.64 0.83
CA GLN A 19 -7.60 4.55 1.14
C GLN A 19 -8.34 5.85 0.83
N LYS A 20 -7.76 7.00 1.17
CA LYS A 20 -8.33 8.33 0.84
C LYS A 20 -8.55 8.48 -0.66
N ASN A 21 -7.54 8.15 -1.45
CA ASN A 21 -7.59 8.23 -2.90
C ASN A 21 -8.58 7.22 -3.51
N TRP A 22 -8.66 6.01 -2.95
CA TRP A 22 -9.58 4.97 -3.39
C TRP A 22 -11.04 5.34 -3.10
N ILE A 23 -11.33 5.86 -1.91
CA ILE A 23 -12.66 6.38 -1.55
C ILE A 23 -13.03 7.56 -2.48
N GLY A 24 -12.04 8.40 -2.82
CA GLY A 24 -12.14 9.39 -3.87
C GLY A 24 -13.31 10.36 -3.68
N LYS A 25 -13.39 11.01 -2.51
CA LYS A 25 -14.38 12.07 -2.28
C LYS A 25 -14.12 13.24 -3.18
N SER A 26 -15.09 13.57 -4.04
CA SER A 26 -15.03 14.70 -4.96
C SER A 26 -16.12 15.70 -4.63
N PHE A 27 -15.74 16.97 -4.65
CA PHE A 27 -16.68 18.09 -4.55
C PHE A 27 -16.95 18.61 -5.95
N GLY A 28 -18.21 18.77 -6.27
CA GLY A 28 -18.62 19.25 -7.59
C GLY A 28 -20.00 19.86 -7.57
N CYS A 29 -20.55 19.97 -8.74
CA CYS A 29 -21.88 20.52 -8.98
C CYS A 29 -22.66 19.61 -9.92
N GLU A 30 -23.91 19.36 -9.59
CA GLU A 30 -24.88 18.77 -10.51
C GLU A 30 -25.59 19.90 -11.23
N ILE A 31 -25.56 19.92 -12.56
CA ILE A 31 -26.10 20.99 -13.39
C ILE A 31 -27.16 20.41 -14.31
N ASN A 32 -28.32 21.09 -14.42
CA ASN A 32 -29.42 20.70 -15.28
C ASN A 32 -29.35 21.45 -16.62
N PHE A 33 -29.16 20.70 -17.69
CA PHE A 33 -29.26 21.23 -19.06
C PHE A 33 -30.64 20.89 -19.63
N GLN A 34 -31.36 21.90 -20.06
CA GLN A 34 -32.67 21.71 -20.67
C GLN A 34 -32.52 21.27 -22.13
N ILE A 35 -33.24 20.24 -22.57
CA ILE A 35 -33.28 19.84 -23.98
C ILE A 35 -34.16 20.83 -24.75
N ASP A 36 -33.75 21.21 -25.97
CA ASP A 36 -34.48 22.17 -26.79
C ASP A 36 -35.94 21.71 -27.11
N LYS A 37 -36.86 22.61 -27.11
CA LYS A 37 -38.34 22.47 -27.00
C LYS A 37 -39.05 21.47 -27.93
N LYS A 38 -38.37 20.88 -28.91
CA LYS A 38 -39.00 19.85 -29.76
C LYS A 38 -39.32 18.53 -29.04
N ASN A 39 -38.81 18.32 -27.84
CA ASN A 39 -38.88 17.04 -27.10
C ASN A 39 -39.40 17.15 -25.66
N GLY A 40 -40.19 18.18 -25.34
CA GLY A 40 -40.79 18.37 -24.00
C GLY A 40 -39.79 18.92 -22.95
N ASP A 41 -40.25 19.09 -21.70
CA ASP A 41 -39.45 19.67 -20.59
C ASP A 41 -38.40 18.70 -20.00
N LYS A 42 -37.77 17.86 -20.84
CA LYS A 42 -36.76 16.94 -20.41
C LYS A 42 -35.45 17.66 -20.11
N LYS A 43 -34.82 17.30 -18.98
CA LYS A 43 -33.53 17.83 -18.53
C LYS A 43 -32.49 16.72 -18.50
N ILE A 44 -31.25 17.07 -18.85
CA ILE A 44 -30.08 16.22 -18.65
C ILE A 44 -29.36 16.74 -17.41
N LYS A 45 -29.16 15.88 -16.43
CA LYS A 45 -28.34 16.16 -15.26
C LYS A 45 -26.90 15.80 -15.56
N VAL A 46 -26.01 16.73 -15.35
CA VAL A 46 -24.57 16.56 -15.56
C VAL A 46 -23.85 16.80 -14.23
N PHE A 47 -23.03 15.86 -13.79
CA PHE A 47 -22.11 16.10 -12.68
C PHE A 47 -20.76 16.56 -13.21
N THR A 48 -20.20 17.61 -12.58
CA THR A 48 -18.85 18.10 -12.90
C THR A 48 -18.10 18.51 -11.63
N THR A 49 -16.80 18.25 -11.61
CA THR A 49 -15.86 18.79 -10.61
C THR A 49 -15.29 20.15 -11.06
N ARG A 50 -15.52 20.55 -12.32
CA ARG A 50 -15.04 21.78 -12.94
C ARG A 50 -16.20 22.68 -13.41
N PRO A 51 -17.12 23.11 -12.51
CA PRO A 51 -18.22 24.00 -12.88
C PRO A 51 -17.74 25.38 -13.35
N ASP A 52 -16.50 25.76 -13.05
CA ASP A 52 -15.83 26.98 -13.54
C ASP A 52 -15.70 26.99 -15.08
N THR A 53 -15.57 25.80 -15.70
CA THR A 53 -15.37 25.68 -17.15
C THR A 53 -16.67 25.69 -17.96
N ILE A 54 -17.82 25.88 -17.33
CA ILE A 54 -19.15 25.79 -18.00
C ILE A 54 -19.28 26.68 -19.22
N PHE A 55 -18.68 27.87 -19.23
CA PHE A 55 -18.73 28.79 -20.37
C PHE A 55 -17.93 28.30 -21.58
N GLY A 56 -17.05 27.32 -21.41
CA GLY A 56 -16.33 26.63 -22.47
C GLY A 56 -17.02 25.33 -22.93
N ALA A 57 -18.23 25.07 -22.44
CA ALA A 57 -19.00 23.89 -22.84
C ALA A 57 -19.27 23.91 -24.34
N SER A 58 -18.95 22.84 -25.04
CA SER A 58 -19.03 22.68 -26.49
C SER A 58 -20.06 21.65 -26.91
N PHE A 59 -20.30 20.64 -26.13
CA PHE A 59 -21.25 19.55 -26.35
C PHE A 59 -21.70 18.93 -25.03
N ILE A 60 -22.76 18.12 -25.09
CA ILE A 60 -23.16 17.20 -24.03
C ILE A 60 -22.88 15.79 -24.53
N ALA A 61 -22.24 14.96 -23.71
CA ALA A 61 -22.05 13.56 -24.02
C ALA A 61 -22.75 12.66 -22.98
N LEU A 62 -23.43 11.65 -23.48
CA LEU A 62 -24.18 10.65 -22.69
C LEU A 62 -23.49 9.30 -22.78
N SER A 63 -23.59 8.52 -21.71
CA SER A 63 -23.25 7.10 -21.74
C SER A 63 -24.13 6.32 -22.70
N ILE A 64 -23.60 5.22 -23.23
CA ILE A 64 -24.37 4.27 -24.06
C ILE A 64 -25.59 3.74 -23.29
N ASP A 65 -25.44 3.55 -21.98
CA ASP A 65 -26.49 3.01 -21.10
C ASP A 65 -27.39 4.11 -20.47
N HIS A 66 -27.20 5.37 -20.84
CA HIS A 66 -28.03 6.45 -20.32
C HIS A 66 -29.51 6.28 -20.77
N PRO A 67 -30.52 6.58 -19.90
CA PRO A 67 -31.94 6.41 -20.24
C PRO A 67 -32.36 7.07 -21.58
N ILE A 68 -31.76 8.19 -21.94
CA ILE A 68 -32.04 8.86 -23.24
C ILE A 68 -31.49 8.03 -24.41
N SER A 69 -30.39 7.31 -24.23
CA SER A 69 -29.78 6.48 -25.29
C SER A 69 -30.71 5.35 -25.75
N LYS A 70 -31.57 4.85 -24.84
CA LYS A 70 -32.59 3.85 -25.17
C LYS A 70 -33.53 4.27 -26.27
N ASN A 71 -33.79 5.57 -26.45
CA ASN A 71 -34.66 6.07 -27.52
C ASN A 71 -34.07 5.84 -28.91
N PHE A 72 -32.81 5.50 -29.04
CA PHE A 72 -32.11 5.27 -30.30
C PHE A 72 -31.83 3.79 -30.59
N GLU A 73 -32.29 2.84 -29.76
CA GLU A 73 -32.02 1.40 -29.93
C GLU A 73 -32.54 0.85 -31.28
N SER A 74 -33.58 1.41 -31.85
CA SER A 74 -34.07 1.02 -33.19
C SER A 74 -33.28 1.65 -34.36
N ASN A 75 -32.39 2.59 -34.10
CA ASN A 75 -31.59 3.26 -35.12
C ASN A 75 -30.42 2.39 -35.55
N LYS A 76 -30.29 2.09 -36.85
CA LYS A 76 -29.25 1.22 -37.41
C LYS A 76 -27.84 1.78 -37.18
N ASP A 77 -27.64 3.08 -37.25
CA ASP A 77 -26.32 3.69 -37.04
C ASP A 77 -25.94 3.68 -35.57
N PHE A 78 -26.89 3.84 -34.66
CA PHE A 78 -26.67 3.65 -33.23
C PHE A 78 -26.31 2.19 -32.87
N GLN A 79 -26.97 1.22 -33.51
CA GLN A 79 -26.65 -0.20 -33.32
C GLN A 79 -25.18 -0.53 -33.76
N LYS A 80 -24.76 0.01 -34.91
CA LYS A 80 -23.36 -0.11 -35.38
C LYS A 80 -22.38 0.51 -34.38
N PHE A 81 -22.68 1.73 -33.92
CA PHE A 81 -21.88 2.43 -32.91
C PHE A 81 -21.79 1.61 -31.61
N LYS A 82 -22.92 1.05 -31.12
CA LYS A 82 -22.95 0.19 -29.93
C LYS A 82 -22.09 -1.06 -30.09
N LEU A 83 -22.12 -1.68 -31.28
CA LEU A 83 -21.27 -2.83 -31.61
C LEU A 83 -19.78 -2.45 -31.66
N GLU A 84 -19.44 -1.27 -32.16
CA GLU A 84 -18.06 -0.78 -32.19
C GLU A 84 -17.55 -0.54 -30.77
N CYS A 85 -18.35 0.09 -29.92
CA CYS A 85 -18.02 0.31 -28.52
C CYS A 85 -17.81 -1.00 -27.74
N SER A 86 -18.56 -2.07 -28.05
CA SER A 86 -18.41 -3.38 -27.38
C SER A 86 -17.09 -4.08 -27.70
N LYS A 87 -16.38 -3.68 -28.74
CA LYS A 87 -15.05 -4.20 -29.10
C LYS A 87 -13.92 -3.54 -28.30
N SER A 88 -14.17 -2.35 -27.78
CA SER A 88 -13.26 -1.65 -26.88
C SER A 88 -13.44 -2.19 -25.48
N GLY A 89 -12.37 -2.38 -24.70
CA GLY A 89 -12.48 -2.80 -23.30
C GLY A 89 -13.34 -1.81 -22.50
N THR A 90 -14.01 -2.31 -21.46
CA THR A 90 -14.89 -1.51 -20.59
C THR A 90 -14.15 -0.91 -19.37
N THR A 91 -12.86 -1.18 -19.24
CA THR A 91 -12.05 -0.63 -18.12
C THR A 91 -11.67 0.82 -18.40
N GLU A 92 -11.50 1.61 -17.34
CA GLU A 92 -11.13 3.03 -17.44
C GLU A 92 -9.80 3.20 -18.19
N GLU A 93 -8.83 2.28 -18.00
CA GLU A 93 -7.54 2.29 -18.71
C GLU A 93 -7.69 1.99 -20.20
N ALA A 94 -8.52 1.02 -20.57
CA ALA A 94 -8.77 0.68 -21.96
C ALA A 94 -9.47 1.84 -22.69
N LEU A 95 -10.41 2.49 -22.01
CA LEU A 95 -11.12 3.66 -22.55
C LEU A 95 -10.25 4.91 -22.62
N ALA A 96 -9.23 5.03 -21.76
CA ALA A 96 -8.27 6.15 -21.81
C ALA A 96 -7.45 6.13 -23.11
N VAL A 97 -7.07 4.95 -23.60
CA VAL A 97 -6.23 4.77 -24.80
C VAL A 97 -7.06 4.66 -26.08
N ALA A 98 -8.33 4.22 -25.98
CA ALA A 98 -9.19 4.05 -27.15
C ALA A 98 -9.51 5.37 -27.84
N GLU A 99 -9.69 5.31 -29.18
CA GLU A 99 -10.18 6.42 -29.96
C GLU A 99 -11.55 6.90 -29.45
N LYS A 100 -11.73 8.23 -29.33
CA LYS A 100 -12.96 8.84 -28.84
C LYS A 100 -14.00 8.91 -29.98
N ILE A 101 -15.05 8.08 -29.87
CA ILE A 101 -16.12 7.97 -30.87
C ILE A 101 -17.47 8.27 -30.22
N GLY A 102 -18.40 8.76 -31.04
CA GLY A 102 -19.76 9.11 -30.59
C GLY A 102 -20.81 9.08 -31.69
N PHE A 103 -22.03 8.80 -31.26
CA PHE A 103 -23.23 8.87 -32.11
C PHE A 103 -23.93 10.23 -31.91
N ASN A 104 -24.14 10.99 -32.97
CA ASN A 104 -24.87 12.26 -32.92
C ASN A 104 -26.37 11.98 -32.81
N THR A 105 -26.99 12.43 -31.73
CA THR A 105 -28.44 12.24 -31.50
C THR A 105 -29.32 13.21 -32.29
N ASN A 106 -28.76 14.24 -32.93
CA ASN A 106 -29.47 15.37 -33.51
C ASN A 106 -30.35 16.13 -32.50
N LEU A 107 -30.15 15.93 -31.21
CA LEU A 107 -30.76 16.71 -30.14
C LEU A 107 -29.78 17.78 -29.67
N PHE A 108 -30.33 18.83 -29.07
CA PHE A 108 -29.55 19.92 -28.51
C PHE A 108 -29.97 20.20 -27.08
N ALA A 109 -28.98 20.53 -26.23
CA ALA A 109 -29.19 21.05 -24.89
C ALA A 109 -28.98 22.58 -24.89
N LEU A 110 -29.73 23.29 -24.07
CA LEU A 110 -29.57 24.73 -23.90
C LEU A 110 -28.54 25.02 -22.83
N HIS A 111 -27.57 25.89 -23.12
CA HIS A 111 -26.58 26.32 -22.14
C HIS A 111 -27.27 27.11 -21.00
N PRO A 112 -27.09 26.75 -19.71
CA PRO A 112 -27.90 27.32 -18.62
C PRO A 112 -27.72 28.84 -18.45
N PHE A 113 -26.56 29.41 -18.80
CA PHE A 113 -26.28 30.84 -18.70
C PHE A 113 -26.40 31.60 -20.02
N LYS A 114 -26.23 30.92 -21.16
CA LYS A 114 -26.29 31.48 -22.50
C LYS A 114 -27.41 30.78 -23.28
N LYS A 115 -28.68 31.14 -23.04
CA LYS A 115 -29.86 30.45 -23.57
C LYS A 115 -29.92 30.37 -25.11
N GLU A 116 -29.25 31.25 -25.80
CA GLU A 116 -29.12 31.25 -27.29
C GLU A 116 -28.13 30.15 -27.75
N THR A 117 -27.25 29.68 -26.88
CA THR A 117 -26.23 28.68 -27.22
C THR A 117 -26.83 27.28 -27.08
N LYS A 118 -26.88 26.58 -28.22
CA LYS A 118 -27.31 25.18 -28.31
C LYS A 118 -26.08 24.27 -28.35
N LEU A 119 -26.01 23.33 -27.42
CA LEU A 119 -24.95 22.32 -27.32
C LEU A 119 -25.46 21.01 -27.95
N PRO A 120 -24.81 20.46 -28.98
CA PRO A 120 -25.20 19.18 -29.54
C PRO A 120 -25.03 18.06 -28.53
N ILE A 121 -25.96 17.09 -28.53
CA ILE A 121 -25.97 15.94 -27.67
C ILE A 121 -25.44 14.72 -28.42
N TYR A 122 -24.35 14.12 -27.91
CA TYR A 122 -23.77 12.89 -28.40
C TYR A 122 -23.95 11.76 -27.41
N ILE A 123 -23.99 10.51 -27.88
CA ILE A 123 -23.75 9.32 -27.07
C ILE A 123 -22.32 8.93 -27.38
N ALA A 124 -21.46 8.84 -26.34
CA ALA A 124 -20.01 8.70 -26.53
C ALA A 124 -19.43 7.49 -25.74
N ASN A 125 -18.42 6.84 -26.31
CA ASN A 125 -17.81 5.64 -25.74
C ASN A 125 -16.99 5.89 -24.46
N PHE A 126 -16.58 7.12 -24.19
CA PHE A 126 -15.75 7.49 -23.04
C PHE A 126 -16.55 8.03 -21.85
N VAL A 127 -17.89 8.06 -21.93
CA VAL A 127 -18.76 8.44 -20.82
C VAL A 127 -19.32 7.18 -20.17
N LEU A 128 -18.97 6.97 -18.89
CA LEU A 128 -19.42 5.81 -18.11
C LEU A 128 -20.69 6.15 -17.34
N MET A 129 -21.65 5.21 -17.31
CA MET A 129 -22.89 5.36 -16.54
C MET A 129 -22.63 5.44 -15.04
N ASP A 130 -21.59 4.75 -14.58
CA ASP A 130 -21.20 4.65 -13.17
C ASP A 130 -20.49 5.90 -12.63
N TYR A 131 -20.19 6.89 -13.47
CA TYR A 131 -19.59 8.14 -13.04
C TYR A 131 -20.61 9.28 -13.10
N GLY A 132 -20.97 9.80 -11.94
CA GLY A 132 -21.96 10.89 -11.82
C GLY A 132 -23.38 10.47 -12.24
N THR A 133 -23.86 11.07 -13.32
CA THR A 133 -25.22 10.86 -13.86
C THR A 133 -25.23 10.12 -15.20
N GLY A 134 -24.07 9.60 -15.64
CA GLY A 134 -23.90 9.05 -16.99
C GLY A 134 -23.97 10.12 -18.10
N ALA A 135 -23.77 11.39 -17.75
CA ALA A 135 -23.73 12.51 -18.65
C ALA A 135 -22.66 13.51 -18.25
N ILE A 136 -21.98 14.10 -19.24
CA ILE A 136 -20.99 15.17 -19.06
C ILE A 136 -21.30 16.33 -19.99
N PHE A 137 -20.86 17.54 -19.65
CA PHE A 137 -20.63 18.56 -20.66
C PHE A 137 -19.15 18.55 -21.07
N GLY A 138 -18.89 18.55 -22.35
CA GLY A 138 -17.52 18.56 -22.87
C GLY A 138 -16.96 19.97 -22.90
N CYS A 139 -15.77 20.15 -22.33
CA CYS A 139 -14.98 21.37 -22.37
C CYS A 139 -13.62 21.13 -23.03
N PRO A 140 -13.57 21.10 -24.39
CA PRO A 140 -12.41 20.67 -25.16
C PRO A 140 -11.11 21.44 -24.83
N ALA A 141 -11.22 22.70 -24.45
CA ALA A 141 -10.03 23.49 -24.10
C ALA A 141 -9.35 23.04 -22.79
N HIS A 142 -10.05 22.26 -21.93
CA HIS A 142 -9.58 21.94 -20.57
C HIS A 142 -9.70 20.45 -20.18
N ASP A 143 -10.05 19.58 -21.11
CA ASP A 143 -10.00 18.12 -20.99
C ASP A 143 -9.52 17.51 -22.31
N GLN A 144 -8.46 16.70 -22.27
CA GLN A 144 -7.87 16.12 -23.49
C GLN A 144 -8.83 15.19 -24.22
N ARG A 145 -9.64 14.40 -23.49
CA ARG A 145 -10.63 13.49 -24.10
C ARG A 145 -11.69 14.28 -24.87
N ASP A 146 -12.11 15.41 -24.29
CA ASP A 146 -13.08 16.31 -24.92
C ASP A 146 -12.47 17.01 -26.13
N LEU A 147 -11.16 17.35 -26.07
CA LEU A 147 -10.44 17.96 -27.20
C LEU A 147 -10.31 16.99 -28.37
N ASP A 148 -9.88 15.75 -28.11
CA ASP A 148 -9.76 14.71 -29.13
C ASP A 148 -11.13 14.48 -29.83
N PHE A 149 -12.19 14.42 -29.03
CA PHE A 149 -13.54 14.28 -29.52
C PHE A 149 -14.00 15.50 -30.35
N ALA A 150 -13.77 16.71 -29.84
CA ALA A 150 -14.13 17.94 -30.51
C ALA A 150 -13.39 18.11 -31.84
N ASN A 151 -12.12 17.78 -31.91
CA ASN A 151 -11.32 17.81 -33.12
C ASN A 151 -11.88 16.82 -34.17
N LYS A 152 -12.24 15.60 -33.78
CA LYS A 152 -12.81 14.58 -34.65
C LYS A 152 -14.16 15.03 -35.24
N TYR A 153 -15.04 15.60 -34.42
CA TYR A 153 -16.39 16.01 -34.83
C TYR A 153 -16.50 17.49 -35.20
N LYS A 154 -15.36 18.21 -35.29
CA LYS A 154 -15.25 19.62 -35.66
C LYS A 154 -16.14 20.52 -34.79
N LEU A 155 -16.14 20.28 -33.49
CA LEU A 155 -16.85 21.07 -32.51
C LEU A 155 -16.02 22.30 -32.08
N ASN A 156 -16.69 23.29 -31.51
CA ASN A 156 -16.03 24.52 -31.08
C ASN A 156 -15.10 24.28 -29.88
N VAL A 157 -13.89 24.86 -29.88
CA VAL A 157 -12.92 24.81 -28.77
C VAL A 157 -12.76 26.23 -28.23
N LEU A 158 -13.41 26.53 -27.10
CA LEU A 158 -13.36 27.84 -26.46
C LEU A 158 -12.54 27.75 -25.14
N PRO A 159 -11.33 28.31 -25.08
CA PRO A 159 -10.57 28.37 -23.85
C PRO A 159 -11.20 29.37 -22.88
N VAL A 160 -11.32 28.93 -21.62
CA VAL A 160 -11.91 29.71 -20.52
C VAL A 160 -11.01 29.81 -19.28
N VAL A 161 -9.89 29.08 -19.23
CA VAL A 161 -8.83 29.20 -18.24
C VAL A 161 -7.51 29.41 -18.98
N ARG A 162 -6.70 30.36 -18.52
CA ARG A 162 -5.36 30.63 -19.06
C ARG A 162 -4.32 30.73 -17.95
N PRO A 163 -3.05 30.49 -18.24
CA PRO A 163 -1.96 30.84 -17.31
C PRO A 163 -2.06 32.32 -16.91
N THR A 164 -1.77 32.62 -15.64
CA THR A 164 -1.91 33.97 -15.09
C THR A 164 -1.08 35.00 -15.86
N GLU A 165 0.14 34.61 -16.25
CA GLU A 165 1.11 35.50 -16.93
C GLU A 165 0.84 35.66 -18.44
N MET A 166 -0.07 34.90 -19.03
CA MET A 166 -0.32 34.92 -20.48
C MET A 166 -1.46 35.91 -20.86
N ASP A 167 -1.24 36.66 -21.92
CA ASP A 167 -2.23 37.58 -22.47
C ASP A 167 -3.46 36.80 -23.02
N PRO A 168 -4.69 37.13 -22.63
CA PRO A 168 -5.91 36.47 -23.12
C PRO A 168 -6.02 36.39 -24.65
N SER A 169 -5.56 37.41 -25.39
CA SER A 169 -5.64 37.47 -26.85
C SER A 169 -4.68 36.51 -27.55
N LYS A 170 -3.63 36.10 -26.87
CA LYS A 170 -2.55 35.21 -27.38
C LYS A 170 -2.76 33.76 -27.00
N PHE A 171 -3.62 33.47 -26.04
CA PHE A 171 -3.83 32.12 -25.56
C PHE A 171 -4.77 31.33 -26.48
N LYS A 172 -4.27 30.28 -27.09
CA LYS A 172 -4.99 29.35 -27.96
C LYS A 172 -4.69 27.92 -27.57
N ILE A 173 -5.69 27.06 -27.76
CA ILE A 173 -5.56 25.61 -27.63
C ILE A 173 -5.34 25.02 -29.02
N ASN A 174 -4.30 24.20 -29.16
CA ASN A 174 -4.01 23.47 -30.39
C ASN A 174 -4.31 21.97 -30.15
N ASP A 175 -3.29 21.14 -30.10
CA ASP A 175 -3.42 19.68 -29.97
C ASP A 175 -3.45 19.20 -28.52
N GLU A 176 -3.13 20.07 -27.55
CA GLU A 176 -3.08 19.75 -26.13
C GLU A 176 -4.01 20.66 -25.32
N ALA A 177 -4.87 20.03 -24.49
CA ALA A 177 -5.78 20.75 -23.61
C ALA A 177 -5.03 21.37 -22.40
N TYR A 178 -5.41 22.58 -22.02
CA TYR A 178 -4.84 23.22 -20.85
C TYR A 178 -5.55 22.79 -19.56
N THR A 179 -4.90 21.99 -18.75
CA THR A 179 -5.43 21.44 -17.48
C THR A 179 -4.83 22.10 -16.23
N GLY A 180 -3.96 23.11 -16.41
CA GLY A 180 -3.25 23.79 -15.33
C GLY A 180 -4.12 24.79 -14.56
N ASP A 181 -3.54 25.29 -13.45
CA ASP A 181 -4.10 26.41 -12.69
C ASP A 181 -3.98 27.73 -13.49
N GLY A 182 -4.85 28.69 -13.16
CA GLY A 182 -4.80 29.98 -13.84
C GLY A 182 -5.95 30.89 -13.48
N VAL A 183 -6.25 31.80 -14.43
CA VAL A 183 -7.29 32.82 -14.30
C VAL A 183 -8.32 32.63 -15.40
N LEU A 184 -9.59 32.78 -15.04
CA LEU A 184 -10.69 32.62 -15.98
C LEU A 184 -10.84 33.86 -16.88
N PHE A 185 -11.21 33.58 -18.14
CA PHE A 185 -11.60 34.57 -19.16
C PHE A 185 -12.65 33.97 -20.08
N ASN A 186 -13.30 34.73 -20.94
CA ASN A 186 -14.46 34.27 -21.75
C ASN A 186 -15.61 33.67 -20.93
N SER A 187 -15.68 33.94 -19.62
CA SER A 187 -16.48 33.24 -18.63
C SER A 187 -17.47 34.15 -17.85
N ASP A 188 -17.90 35.28 -18.44
CA ASP A 188 -18.89 36.22 -17.88
C ASP A 188 -18.54 36.59 -16.42
N PHE A 189 -19.41 36.29 -15.47
CA PHE A 189 -19.24 36.61 -14.03
C PHE A 189 -18.06 35.86 -13.34
N LEU A 190 -17.43 34.93 -14.02
CA LEU A 190 -16.22 34.20 -13.52
C LEU A 190 -14.90 34.85 -14.01
N ASN A 191 -14.94 35.80 -14.93
CA ASN A 191 -13.76 36.44 -15.48
C ASN A 191 -12.87 37.00 -14.37
N ASN A 192 -11.55 36.85 -14.54
CA ASN A 192 -10.52 37.34 -13.65
C ASN A 192 -10.47 36.65 -12.25
N LEU A 193 -11.28 35.61 -12.04
CA LEU A 193 -11.14 34.76 -10.85
C LEU A 193 -10.11 33.66 -11.09
N THR A 194 -9.38 33.28 -10.03
CA THR A 194 -8.59 32.04 -10.04
C THR A 194 -9.51 30.84 -10.08
N VAL A 195 -9.02 29.70 -10.60
CA VAL A 195 -9.80 28.45 -10.75
C VAL A 195 -10.59 28.11 -9.48
N ASN A 196 -9.95 28.08 -8.32
CA ASN A 196 -10.61 27.72 -7.05
C ASN A 196 -11.75 28.68 -6.69
N LYS A 197 -11.52 30.00 -6.81
CA LYS A 197 -12.56 31.01 -6.56
C LYS A 197 -13.70 30.94 -7.57
N ALA A 198 -13.37 30.59 -8.80
CA ALA A 198 -14.36 30.43 -9.86
C ALA A 198 -15.24 29.19 -9.66
N ILE A 199 -14.68 28.07 -9.20
CA ILE A 199 -15.44 26.87 -8.82
C ILE A 199 -16.48 27.22 -7.74
N ASP A 200 -16.05 27.84 -6.63
CA ASP A 200 -16.96 28.22 -5.54
C ASP A 200 -18.03 29.18 -6.02
N LYS A 201 -17.63 30.19 -6.81
CA LYS A 201 -18.57 31.17 -7.38
C LYS A 201 -19.55 30.56 -8.36
N ALA A 202 -19.09 29.66 -9.22
CA ALA A 202 -19.96 28.94 -10.17
C ALA A 202 -21.02 28.13 -9.41
N ILE A 203 -20.64 27.36 -8.39
CA ILE A 203 -21.55 26.57 -7.56
C ILE A 203 -22.59 27.48 -6.88
N GLU A 204 -22.16 28.60 -6.27
CA GLU A 204 -23.06 29.56 -5.64
C GLU A 204 -24.12 30.07 -6.62
N VAL A 205 -23.69 30.53 -7.80
CA VAL A 205 -24.59 31.12 -8.82
C VAL A 205 -25.54 30.07 -9.44
N ILE A 206 -25.03 28.85 -9.70
CA ILE A 206 -25.83 27.73 -10.21
C ILE A 206 -26.94 27.38 -9.21
N ALA A 207 -26.62 27.29 -7.93
CA ALA A 207 -27.59 27.01 -6.87
C ALA A 207 -28.61 28.15 -6.74
N LYS A 208 -28.17 29.40 -6.72
CA LYS A 208 -29.03 30.58 -6.60
C LYS A 208 -30.03 30.71 -7.78
N LYS A 209 -29.57 30.38 -9.00
CA LYS A 209 -30.42 30.38 -10.22
C LYS A 209 -31.26 29.11 -10.38
N LYS A 210 -31.13 28.13 -9.45
CA LYS A 210 -31.83 26.83 -9.52
C LYS A 210 -31.49 26.03 -10.80
N PHE A 211 -30.29 26.22 -11.33
CA PHE A 211 -29.78 25.42 -12.47
C PHE A 211 -29.16 24.11 -12.04
N GLY A 212 -28.91 23.96 -10.75
CA GLY A 212 -28.26 22.77 -10.17
C GLY A 212 -27.99 22.95 -8.69
N GLU A 213 -27.19 22.05 -8.15
CA GLU A 213 -26.85 22.04 -6.71
C GLU A 213 -25.43 21.55 -6.48
N LYS A 214 -24.85 21.96 -5.34
CA LYS A 214 -23.56 21.41 -4.86
C LYS A 214 -23.73 19.92 -4.59
N LYS A 215 -22.81 19.10 -5.07
CA LYS A 215 -22.87 17.65 -4.91
C LYS A 215 -21.54 17.11 -4.44
N ILE A 216 -21.61 16.16 -3.53
CA ILE A 216 -20.45 15.36 -3.12
C ILE A 216 -20.64 13.97 -3.73
N THR A 217 -19.63 13.51 -4.44
CA THR A 217 -19.58 12.14 -4.97
C THR A 217 -18.39 11.38 -4.42
N PHE A 218 -18.47 10.07 -4.49
CA PHE A 218 -17.38 9.18 -4.11
C PHE A 218 -17.05 8.27 -5.28
N ARG A 219 -15.76 8.02 -5.50
CA ARG A 219 -15.31 7.03 -6.48
C ARG A 219 -15.58 5.61 -6.00
N LEU A 220 -15.53 5.40 -4.68
CA LEU A 220 -15.82 4.11 -4.07
C LEU A 220 -17.24 3.66 -4.46
N LYS A 221 -17.32 2.49 -5.07
CA LYS A 221 -18.58 1.84 -5.47
C LYS A 221 -19.06 0.86 -4.40
N ASP A 222 -20.28 0.38 -4.56
CA ASP A 222 -20.83 -0.67 -3.72
C ASP A 222 -19.99 -1.95 -3.83
N TRP A 223 -19.81 -2.64 -2.72
CA TRP A 223 -19.14 -3.92 -2.70
C TRP A 223 -20.10 -5.03 -3.15
N GLY A 224 -19.97 -5.48 -4.39
CA GLY A 224 -20.66 -6.63 -4.90
C GLY A 224 -20.12 -7.90 -4.23
N VAL A 225 -20.89 -8.50 -3.33
CA VAL A 225 -20.41 -9.62 -2.47
C VAL A 225 -20.67 -11.00 -3.06
N SER A 226 -21.44 -11.12 -4.15
CA SER A 226 -21.86 -12.37 -4.76
C SER A 226 -20.83 -12.91 -5.73
N ARG A 227 -20.50 -14.22 -5.65
CA ARG A 227 -19.52 -14.92 -6.49
C ARG A 227 -20.05 -16.23 -7.01
N GLN A 228 -19.87 -16.49 -8.29
CA GLN A 228 -20.22 -17.71 -9.00
C GLN A 228 -19.09 -18.76 -8.83
N ARG A 229 -18.86 -19.20 -7.60
CA ARG A 229 -17.82 -20.16 -7.26
C ARG A 229 -18.19 -21.03 -6.06
N TYR A 230 -17.52 -22.18 -5.93
CA TYR A 230 -17.74 -23.10 -4.81
C TYR A 230 -17.20 -22.52 -3.49
N TRP A 231 -15.93 -22.04 -3.48
CA TRP A 231 -15.30 -21.55 -2.28
C TRP A 231 -15.86 -20.17 -1.86
N GLY A 232 -16.49 -20.15 -0.71
CA GLY A 232 -17.13 -19.00 -0.09
C GLY A 232 -18.28 -19.43 0.82
N CYS A 233 -18.72 -18.53 1.70
CA CYS A 233 -19.88 -18.78 2.55
C CYS A 233 -21.16 -18.78 1.69
N PRO A 234 -22.03 -19.80 1.77
CA PRO A 234 -23.31 -19.79 1.07
C PRO A 234 -24.19 -18.62 1.50
N ILE A 235 -24.87 -18.02 0.54
CA ILE A 235 -25.81 -16.92 0.81
C ILE A 235 -27.14 -17.52 1.27
N PRO A 236 -27.67 -17.14 2.46
CA PRO A 236 -28.84 -17.77 3.05
C PRO A 236 -30.17 -17.26 2.45
N ILE A 237 -30.32 -17.39 1.14
CA ILE A 237 -31.50 -16.96 0.37
C ILE A 237 -32.05 -18.14 -0.41
N ILE A 238 -33.37 -18.19 -0.52
CA ILE A 238 -34.11 -19.13 -1.33
C ILE A 238 -35.02 -18.36 -2.27
N TYR A 239 -35.20 -18.84 -3.49
CA TYR A 239 -36.11 -18.27 -4.48
C TYR A 239 -37.31 -19.17 -4.66
N ASN A 240 -38.53 -18.66 -4.49
CA ASN A 240 -39.76 -19.36 -4.80
C ASN A 240 -40.00 -19.50 -6.32
N GLN A 241 -41.08 -20.14 -6.73
CA GLN A 241 -41.41 -20.34 -8.13
C GLN A 241 -41.63 -19.03 -8.91
N LYS A 242 -41.92 -17.92 -8.21
CA LYS A 242 -42.07 -16.59 -8.80
C LYS A 242 -40.76 -15.82 -8.91
N GLY A 243 -39.65 -16.37 -8.40
CA GLY A 243 -38.35 -15.72 -8.34
C GLY A 243 -38.22 -14.70 -7.19
N GLU A 244 -39.13 -14.73 -6.23
CA GLU A 244 -39.05 -13.84 -5.05
C GLU A 244 -38.03 -14.38 -4.06
N ALA A 245 -37.14 -13.50 -3.58
CA ALA A 245 -36.10 -13.84 -2.62
C ALA A 245 -36.67 -13.96 -1.20
N ILE A 246 -36.42 -15.08 -0.55
CA ILE A 246 -36.88 -15.41 0.81
C ILE A 246 -35.67 -15.75 1.66
N PRO A 247 -35.46 -15.12 2.83
CA PRO A 247 -34.41 -15.54 3.76
C PRO A 247 -34.61 -16.93 4.27
N VAL A 248 -33.52 -17.69 4.43
CA VAL A 248 -33.56 -19.01 5.08
C VAL A 248 -33.92 -18.86 6.56
N ASP A 249 -34.80 -19.71 7.09
CA ASP A 249 -35.15 -19.73 8.51
C ASP A 249 -33.88 -19.94 9.39
N LYS A 250 -33.80 -19.26 10.53
CA LYS A 250 -32.65 -19.41 11.46
C LYS A 250 -32.42 -20.84 11.94
N LYS A 251 -33.49 -21.65 12.06
CA LYS A 251 -33.40 -23.05 12.44
C LYS A 251 -32.70 -23.95 11.39
N ASP A 252 -32.71 -23.51 10.12
CA ASP A 252 -32.12 -24.23 8.98
C ASP A 252 -30.68 -23.73 8.66
N LEU A 253 -30.11 -22.90 9.52
CA LEU A 253 -28.70 -22.46 9.47
C LEU A 253 -27.82 -23.38 10.34
N PRO A 254 -26.56 -23.60 9.96
CA PRO A 254 -25.86 -23.06 8.77
C PRO A 254 -26.20 -23.81 7.50
N ILE A 255 -26.14 -23.12 6.34
CA ILE A 255 -26.19 -23.80 5.04
C ILE A 255 -24.81 -24.37 4.78
N LEU A 256 -24.69 -25.66 4.62
CA LEU A 256 -23.44 -26.34 4.32
C LEU A 256 -23.25 -26.47 2.81
N LEU A 257 -22.00 -26.31 2.36
CA LEU A 257 -21.62 -26.65 0.99
C LEU A 257 -21.68 -28.16 0.79
N PRO A 258 -22.08 -28.65 -0.40
CA PRO A 258 -22.07 -30.08 -0.70
C PRO A 258 -20.63 -30.57 -0.94
N ASP A 259 -20.30 -31.75 -0.47
CA ASP A 259 -18.98 -32.36 -0.65
C ASP A 259 -18.81 -33.05 -2.03
N ASP A 260 -19.92 -33.38 -2.69
CA ASP A 260 -19.99 -34.12 -3.97
C ASP A 260 -20.10 -33.17 -5.18
N VAL A 261 -19.25 -32.13 -5.24
CA VAL A 261 -19.25 -31.10 -6.29
C VAL A 261 -18.20 -31.40 -7.37
N ASP A 262 -18.62 -31.33 -8.64
CA ASP A 262 -17.68 -31.33 -9.76
C ASP A 262 -17.05 -29.94 -9.95
N LEU A 263 -15.84 -29.77 -9.42
CA LEU A 263 -15.05 -28.53 -9.53
C LEU A 263 -14.45 -28.29 -10.92
N ASN A 264 -14.46 -29.29 -11.81
CA ASN A 264 -13.93 -29.18 -13.18
C ASN A 264 -14.99 -28.66 -14.17
N SER A 265 -16.23 -28.52 -13.73
CA SER A 265 -17.31 -28.02 -14.59
C SER A 265 -17.14 -26.54 -14.90
N LYS A 266 -17.33 -26.15 -16.17
CA LYS A 266 -17.33 -24.72 -16.56
C LYS A 266 -18.53 -23.99 -15.92
N GLY A 267 -18.31 -22.79 -15.40
CA GLY A 267 -19.34 -21.96 -14.77
C GLY A 267 -19.52 -22.23 -13.28
N ASN A 268 -20.68 -21.85 -12.71
CA ASN A 268 -20.94 -22.00 -11.28
C ASN A 268 -21.19 -23.48 -10.90
N PRO A 269 -20.31 -24.13 -10.10
CA PRO A 269 -20.45 -25.52 -9.74
C PRO A 269 -21.71 -25.83 -8.90
N LEU A 270 -22.12 -24.89 -8.04
CA LEU A 270 -23.29 -25.03 -7.18
C LEU A 270 -24.60 -24.95 -7.97
N GLU A 271 -24.65 -24.12 -9.00
CA GLU A 271 -25.79 -24.02 -9.91
C GLU A 271 -26.05 -25.37 -10.65
N LYS A 272 -24.94 -26.04 -11.02
CA LYS A 272 -25.00 -27.32 -11.72
C LYS A 272 -25.25 -28.53 -10.81
N HIS A 273 -25.14 -28.33 -9.50
CA HIS A 273 -25.32 -29.44 -8.57
C HIS A 273 -26.74 -30.04 -8.64
N PRO A 274 -26.88 -31.36 -8.83
CA PRO A 274 -28.17 -31.98 -9.19
C PRO A 274 -29.20 -31.95 -8.06
N LYS A 275 -28.81 -31.84 -6.81
CA LYS A 275 -29.68 -31.93 -5.64
C LYS A 275 -29.63 -30.69 -4.75
N TRP A 276 -28.43 -30.16 -4.43
CA TRP A 276 -28.20 -29.19 -3.37
C TRP A 276 -28.99 -27.89 -3.55
N LYS A 277 -29.17 -27.42 -4.78
CA LYS A 277 -29.90 -26.17 -5.07
C LYS A 277 -31.40 -26.29 -4.87
N PHE A 278 -31.96 -27.49 -4.86
CA PHE A 278 -33.40 -27.69 -4.76
C PHE A 278 -33.82 -27.86 -3.32
N VAL A 279 -34.80 -27.09 -2.88
CA VAL A 279 -35.35 -27.13 -1.53
C VAL A 279 -36.87 -27.07 -1.58
N LYS A 280 -37.50 -27.35 -0.44
CA LYS A 280 -38.95 -27.13 -0.24
C LYS A 280 -39.15 -26.07 0.83
N LEU A 281 -40.02 -25.12 0.58
CA LEU A 281 -40.50 -24.20 1.60
C LEU A 281 -41.35 -24.92 2.68
N PRO A 282 -41.55 -24.31 3.85
CA PRO A 282 -42.44 -24.85 4.86
C PRO A 282 -43.88 -25.11 4.35
N SER A 283 -44.29 -24.40 3.31
CA SER A 283 -45.59 -24.64 2.61
C SER A 283 -45.63 -25.90 1.75
N GLY A 284 -44.50 -26.58 1.56
CA GLY A 284 -44.35 -27.70 0.62
C GLY A 284 -44.03 -27.29 -0.82
N GLU A 285 -44.04 -26.01 -1.13
CA GLU A 285 -43.70 -25.44 -2.44
C GLU A 285 -42.24 -25.71 -2.80
N LYS A 286 -41.97 -26.04 -4.08
CA LYS A 286 -40.60 -26.19 -4.61
C LYS A 286 -39.94 -24.82 -4.72
N ALA A 287 -38.72 -24.76 -4.27
CA ALA A 287 -37.91 -23.55 -4.29
C ALA A 287 -36.47 -23.90 -4.67
N THR A 288 -35.65 -22.87 -4.97
CA THR A 288 -34.23 -23.03 -5.27
C THR A 288 -33.39 -22.17 -4.33
N ARG A 289 -32.26 -22.72 -3.86
CA ARG A 289 -31.28 -21.96 -3.11
C ARG A 289 -30.56 -20.93 -4.01
N GLU A 290 -30.11 -19.84 -3.44
CA GLU A 290 -29.05 -19.07 -4.04
C GLU A 290 -27.82 -19.96 -4.23
N THR A 291 -27.24 -19.93 -5.43
CA THR A 291 -26.08 -20.76 -5.80
C THR A 291 -24.78 -19.98 -5.81
N ASP A 292 -24.85 -18.67 -5.71
CA ASP A 292 -23.68 -17.84 -5.48
C ASP A 292 -23.20 -17.97 -4.03
N THR A 293 -21.91 -17.81 -3.83
CA THR A 293 -21.30 -17.70 -2.50
C THR A 293 -20.85 -16.29 -2.23
N LEU A 294 -20.65 -15.95 -0.97
CA LEU A 294 -20.07 -14.65 -0.60
C LEU A 294 -18.61 -14.58 -1.04
N ASP A 295 -18.19 -13.41 -1.43
CA ASP A 295 -16.78 -13.07 -1.62
C ASP A 295 -15.98 -13.48 -0.39
N THR A 296 -14.84 -14.15 -0.57
CA THR A 296 -13.98 -14.60 0.53
C THR A 296 -13.45 -13.43 1.38
N PHE A 297 -13.44 -12.21 0.85
CA PHE A 297 -13.17 -11.01 1.65
C PHE A 297 -14.24 -10.74 2.71
N VAL A 298 -15.45 -11.27 2.60
CA VAL A 298 -16.45 -11.18 3.67
C VAL A 298 -15.95 -11.92 4.90
N ASP A 299 -15.41 -13.14 4.74
CA ASP A 299 -14.87 -13.93 5.84
C ASP A 299 -13.63 -13.24 6.45
N SER A 300 -12.72 -12.78 5.62
CA SER A 300 -11.50 -12.10 6.09
C SER A 300 -11.78 -10.75 6.75
N SER A 301 -12.93 -10.13 6.48
CA SER A 301 -13.28 -8.82 7.06
C SER A 301 -13.69 -8.86 8.52
N TRP A 302 -13.93 -10.05 9.08
CA TRP A 302 -14.34 -10.20 10.48
C TRP A 302 -13.72 -11.40 11.22
N TYR A 303 -12.83 -12.17 10.58
CA TYR A 303 -12.24 -13.38 11.17
C TYR A 303 -11.55 -13.11 12.53
N PHE A 304 -10.97 -11.92 12.71
CA PHE A 304 -10.34 -11.50 13.96
C PHE A 304 -11.35 -11.42 15.12
N LEU A 305 -12.63 -11.13 14.85
CA LEU A 305 -13.69 -11.21 15.86
C LEU A 305 -13.98 -12.67 16.22
N ARG A 306 -14.02 -13.56 15.22
CA ARG A 306 -14.17 -14.98 15.47
C ARG A 306 -13.02 -15.55 16.31
N PHE A 307 -11.80 -15.08 16.10
CA PHE A 307 -10.63 -15.48 16.86
C PHE A 307 -10.71 -15.10 18.34
N CYS A 308 -11.44 -14.03 18.70
CA CYS A 308 -11.69 -13.69 20.09
C CYS A 308 -12.52 -14.75 20.82
N SER A 309 -13.43 -15.46 20.11
CA SER A 309 -14.35 -16.46 20.69
C SER A 309 -14.32 -17.77 19.88
N PRO A 310 -13.17 -18.47 19.75
CA PRO A 310 -13.01 -19.58 18.82
C PRO A 310 -13.89 -20.80 19.14
N LYS A 311 -14.28 -20.97 20.40
CA LYS A 311 -15.12 -22.10 20.88
C LYS A 311 -16.60 -21.77 20.98
N TYR A 312 -16.99 -20.52 20.72
CA TYR A 312 -18.39 -20.11 20.85
C TYR A 312 -19.20 -20.61 19.66
N GLN A 313 -20.28 -21.40 19.94
CA GLN A 313 -21.04 -22.09 18.91
C GLN A 313 -22.38 -21.41 18.56
N LYS A 314 -22.85 -20.49 19.40
CA LYS A 314 -24.19 -19.89 19.24
C LYS A 314 -24.23 -18.79 18.15
N TYR A 315 -23.17 -17.95 18.10
CA TYR A 315 -23.02 -16.87 17.14
C TYR A 315 -21.56 -16.78 16.68
N GLY A 316 -21.24 -15.86 15.77
CA GLY A 316 -19.91 -15.65 15.25
C GLY A 316 -18.88 -15.27 16.32
N TYR A 317 -19.29 -14.55 17.36
CA TYR A 317 -18.46 -14.15 18.50
C TYR A 317 -19.32 -13.85 19.74
N GLU A 318 -18.70 -13.76 20.91
CA GLU A 318 -19.30 -13.29 22.16
C GLU A 318 -18.84 -11.87 22.47
N ILE A 319 -19.76 -10.98 22.79
CA ILE A 319 -19.47 -9.54 23.07
C ILE A 319 -18.49 -9.38 24.22
N LYS A 320 -18.55 -10.23 25.24
CA LYS A 320 -17.62 -10.19 26.38
C LYS A 320 -16.17 -10.39 25.92
N ASP A 321 -15.94 -11.34 25.02
CA ASP A 321 -14.61 -11.62 24.50
C ASP A 321 -14.13 -10.50 23.57
N ILE A 322 -15.03 -9.95 22.75
CA ILE A 322 -14.74 -8.78 21.91
C ILE A 322 -14.30 -7.60 22.77
N ASN A 323 -15.01 -7.30 23.86
CA ASN A 323 -14.68 -6.19 24.76
C ASN A 323 -13.36 -6.37 25.50
N TYR A 324 -12.86 -7.62 25.60
CA TYR A 324 -11.56 -7.90 26.20
C TYR A 324 -10.41 -7.82 25.20
N TRP A 325 -10.59 -8.36 23.97
CA TRP A 325 -9.50 -8.52 23.00
C TRP A 325 -9.40 -7.40 21.97
N MET A 326 -10.48 -6.69 21.68
CA MET A 326 -10.50 -5.65 20.64
C MET A 326 -10.23 -4.24 21.18
N PRO A 327 -9.68 -3.34 20.34
CA PRO A 327 -9.19 -3.57 18.98
C PRO A 327 -7.92 -4.42 18.97
N VAL A 328 -7.55 -5.00 17.82
CA VAL A 328 -6.27 -5.70 17.65
C VAL A 328 -5.12 -4.71 17.85
N ASP A 329 -4.23 -4.99 18.81
CA ASP A 329 -3.15 -4.06 19.19
C ASP A 329 -2.18 -3.77 18.05
N GLN A 330 -1.73 -4.83 17.37
CA GLN A 330 -0.81 -4.73 16.24
C GLN A 330 -1.24 -5.65 15.10
N TYR A 331 -1.46 -5.09 13.93
CA TYR A 331 -1.78 -5.83 12.72
C TYR A 331 -0.64 -5.73 11.71
N ILE A 332 -0.23 -6.86 11.12
CA ILE A 332 0.92 -6.92 10.22
C ILE A 332 0.50 -7.61 8.93
N GLY A 333 0.79 -6.99 7.78
CA GLY A 333 0.46 -7.54 6.48
C GLY A 333 1.08 -6.77 5.32
N GLY A 334 0.83 -7.22 4.08
CA GLY A 334 1.31 -6.54 2.88
C GLY A 334 0.54 -5.25 2.57
N VAL A 335 1.21 -4.31 1.94
CA VAL A 335 0.61 -3.02 1.55
C VAL A 335 -0.46 -3.16 0.46
N GLU A 336 -0.44 -4.25 -0.31
CA GLU A 336 -1.41 -4.58 -1.35
C GLU A 336 -2.84 -4.70 -0.81
N HIS A 337 -2.99 -4.99 0.47
CA HIS A 337 -4.29 -5.07 1.14
C HIS A 337 -4.87 -3.72 1.58
N ALA A 338 -4.15 -2.61 1.36
CA ALA A 338 -4.56 -1.28 1.82
C ALA A 338 -5.98 -0.89 1.39
N ILE A 339 -6.34 -1.16 0.12
CA ILE A 339 -7.64 -0.84 -0.49
C ILE A 339 -8.56 -2.05 -0.66
N LEU A 340 -8.14 -3.22 -0.20
CA LEU A 340 -8.89 -4.48 -0.21
C LEU A 340 -9.26 -4.87 1.23
N HIS A 341 -8.63 -5.90 1.77
CA HIS A 341 -8.90 -6.46 3.09
C HIS A 341 -8.96 -5.40 4.20
N LEU A 342 -8.00 -4.47 4.26
CA LEU A 342 -7.97 -3.45 5.31
C LEU A 342 -9.16 -2.48 5.21
N LEU A 343 -9.55 -2.09 4.01
CA LEU A 343 -10.71 -1.24 3.80
C LEU A 343 -12.02 -1.96 4.11
N TYR A 344 -12.14 -3.22 3.66
CA TYR A 344 -13.32 -4.05 3.94
C TYR A 344 -13.46 -4.35 5.43
N SER A 345 -12.38 -4.65 6.15
CA SER A 345 -12.41 -4.86 7.60
C SER A 345 -12.92 -3.62 8.35
N ARG A 346 -12.47 -2.42 7.97
CA ARG A 346 -12.96 -1.16 8.53
C ARG A 346 -14.45 -0.94 8.24
N PHE A 347 -14.87 -1.25 7.00
CA PHE A 347 -16.28 -1.16 6.62
C PHE A 347 -17.12 -2.15 7.43
N PHE A 348 -16.69 -3.40 7.55
CA PHE A 348 -17.41 -4.46 8.23
C PHE A 348 -17.61 -4.17 9.72
N MET A 349 -16.57 -3.67 10.41
CA MET A 349 -16.68 -3.23 11.81
C MET A 349 -17.75 -2.13 11.98
N ARG A 350 -17.79 -1.16 11.07
CA ARG A 350 -18.79 -0.10 11.09
C ARG A 350 -20.19 -0.61 10.80
N ALA A 351 -20.33 -1.57 9.90
CA ALA A 351 -21.59 -2.23 9.60
C ALA A 351 -22.12 -2.99 10.83
N LEU A 352 -21.25 -3.71 11.55
CA LEU A 352 -21.61 -4.41 12.78
C LEU A 352 -21.96 -3.44 13.93
N ALA A 353 -21.31 -2.29 14.01
CA ALA A 353 -21.58 -1.25 14.99
C ALA A 353 -22.85 -0.44 14.67
N PHE A 354 -23.35 -0.50 13.43
CA PHE A 354 -24.50 0.28 13.01
C PHE A 354 -25.77 -0.17 13.75
N ASN A 355 -26.38 0.76 14.50
CA ASN A 355 -27.55 0.49 15.35
C ASN A 355 -27.36 -0.61 16.42
N ASN A 356 -26.12 -1.00 16.72
CA ASN A 356 -25.80 -2.02 17.72
C ASN A 356 -25.09 -1.39 18.93
N LYS A 357 -25.83 -1.08 19.98
CA LYS A 357 -25.33 -0.44 21.21
C LYS A 357 -24.36 -1.31 22.01
N SER A 358 -24.36 -2.62 21.80
CA SER A 358 -23.45 -3.53 22.49
C SER A 358 -22.10 -3.69 21.82
N PHE A 359 -21.98 -3.25 20.56
CA PHE A 359 -20.75 -3.34 19.77
C PHE A 359 -20.19 -1.94 19.54
N ASN A 360 -19.17 -1.55 20.32
CA ASN A 360 -18.66 -0.18 20.38
C ASN A 360 -17.44 0.09 19.50
N TYR A 361 -16.96 -0.91 18.77
CA TYR A 361 -15.74 -0.81 17.96
C TYR A 361 -16.08 -0.45 16.52
N THR A 362 -15.48 0.63 16.02
CA THR A 362 -15.64 1.09 14.62
C THR A 362 -14.40 0.90 13.77
N GLU A 363 -13.26 0.62 14.41
CA GLU A 363 -12.00 0.32 13.75
C GLU A 363 -11.44 -1.01 14.28
N PRO A 364 -10.93 -1.90 13.39
CA PRO A 364 -10.51 -3.23 13.80
C PRO A 364 -9.10 -3.28 14.43
N PHE A 365 -8.19 -2.39 14.00
CA PHE A 365 -6.78 -2.46 14.29
C PHE A 365 -6.27 -1.13 14.86
N GLU A 366 -5.69 -1.16 16.08
CA GLU A 366 -5.10 0.00 16.74
C GLU A 366 -3.85 0.47 15.99
N SER A 367 -2.95 -0.48 15.70
CA SER A 367 -1.72 -0.22 14.97
C SER A 367 -1.62 -1.13 13.75
N LEU A 368 -1.10 -0.56 12.67
CA LEU A 368 -0.86 -1.28 11.42
C LEU A 368 0.61 -1.17 11.03
N PHE A 369 1.21 -2.29 10.70
CA PHE A 369 2.53 -2.36 10.09
C PHE A 369 2.42 -3.01 8.71
N THR A 370 2.94 -2.33 7.67
CA THR A 370 2.91 -2.86 6.30
C THR A 370 4.31 -3.27 5.86
N GLN A 371 4.42 -4.53 5.46
CA GLN A 371 5.64 -5.11 4.92
C GLN A 371 5.88 -4.67 3.47
N GLY A 372 7.17 -4.55 3.10
CA GLY A 372 7.58 -4.44 1.71
C GLY A 372 7.43 -5.77 0.96
N MET A 373 7.56 -5.72 -0.35
CA MET A 373 7.50 -6.89 -1.23
C MET A 373 8.86 -7.54 -1.36
N VAL A 374 8.89 -8.86 -1.61
CA VAL A 374 10.09 -9.55 -2.03
C VAL A 374 10.21 -9.43 -3.54
N CYS A 375 11.27 -8.81 -4.01
CA CYS A 375 11.54 -8.53 -5.41
C CYS A 375 12.68 -9.39 -5.93
N HIS A 376 12.62 -9.74 -7.21
CA HIS A 376 13.68 -10.44 -7.90
C HIS A 376 13.81 -9.92 -9.33
N GLU A 377 15.01 -10.00 -9.89
CA GLU A 377 15.24 -9.71 -11.30
C GLU A 377 14.34 -10.56 -12.18
N THR A 378 14.00 -10.04 -13.34
CA THR A 378 13.22 -10.73 -14.35
C THR A 378 14.11 -11.15 -15.52
N TYR A 379 13.83 -12.29 -16.09
CA TYR A 379 14.66 -12.88 -17.15
C TYR A 379 13.81 -13.24 -18.36
N LYS A 380 14.33 -12.92 -19.56
CA LYS A 380 13.68 -13.27 -20.82
C LYS A 380 14.67 -13.91 -21.79
N ASP A 381 14.17 -14.86 -22.58
CA ASP A 381 14.90 -15.39 -23.73
C ASP A 381 14.82 -14.44 -24.94
N ASN A 382 15.48 -14.82 -26.05
CA ASN A 382 15.48 -14.07 -27.31
C ASN A 382 14.09 -13.97 -27.98
N ASN A 383 13.12 -14.77 -27.53
CA ASN A 383 11.74 -14.77 -28.03
C ASN A 383 10.81 -13.98 -27.10
N ASN A 384 11.35 -13.18 -26.17
CA ASN A 384 10.60 -12.44 -25.14
C ASN A 384 9.81 -13.33 -24.15
N GLN A 385 10.12 -14.62 -24.05
CA GLN A 385 9.47 -15.51 -23.09
C GLN A 385 10.15 -15.42 -21.72
N TRP A 386 9.36 -15.38 -20.65
CA TRP A 386 9.88 -15.34 -19.29
C TRP A 386 10.58 -16.66 -18.91
N LEU A 387 11.71 -16.56 -18.23
CA LEU A 387 12.51 -17.66 -17.71
C LEU A 387 12.52 -17.64 -16.17
N TYR A 388 12.54 -18.82 -15.55
CA TYR A 388 12.78 -18.95 -14.12
C TYR A 388 14.26 -18.75 -13.78
N PRO A 389 14.62 -18.31 -12.57
CA PRO A 389 16.00 -18.18 -12.12
C PRO A 389 16.81 -19.48 -12.20
N ASP A 390 16.15 -20.64 -12.04
CA ASP A 390 16.77 -21.96 -12.13
C ASP A 390 17.03 -22.44 -13.57
N GLU A 391 16.42 -21.81 -14.58
CA GLU A 391 16.64 -22.09 -16.01
C GLU A 391 17.90 -21.39 -16.56
N ILE A 392 18.54 -20.51 -15.78
CA ILE A 392 19.66 -19.67 -16.20
C ILE A 392 20.92 -19.90 -15.35
N GLU A 393 22.06 -19.51 -15.90
CA GLU A 393 23.35 -19.49 -15.20
C GLU A 393 24.24 -18.36 -15.74
N LYS A 394 25.30 -18.00 -14.98
CA LYS A 394 26.34 -17.08 -15.48
C LYS A 394 27.40 -17.85 -16.24
N ASN A 395 27.73 -17.39 -17.45
CA ASN A 395 28.86 -17.93 -18.22
C ASN A 395 30.22 -17.45 -17.65
N SER A 396 31.32 -17.88 -18.21
CA SER A 396 32.70 -17.49 -17.82
C SER A 396 32.97 -15.99 -17.92
N GLU A 397 32.19 -15.27 -18.72
CA GLU A 397 32.30 -13.81 -18.90
C GLU A 397 31.35 -13.02 -17.99
N GLY A 398 30.57 -13.72 -17.16
CA GLY A 398 29.65 -13.11 -16.18
C GLY A 398 28.27 -12.76 -16.72
N TYR A 399 27.95 -13.08 -17.99
CA TYR A 399 26.62 -12.86 -18.56
C TYR A 399 25.67 -14.02 -18.28
N PHE A 400 24.39 -13.71 -18.09
CA PHE A 400 23.37 -14.73 -17.94
C PHE A 400 23.08 -15.43 -19.29
N VAL A 401 23.07 -16.75 -19.24
CA VAL A 401 22.72 -17.62 -20.34
C VAL A 401 21.77 -18.71 -19.89
N THR A 402 20.97 -19.27 -20.79
CA THR A 402 20.13 -20.43 -20.47
C THR A 402 21.01 -21.66 -20.19
N LYS A 403 20.69 -22.44 -19.16
CA LYS A 403 21.38 -23.71 -18.86
C LYS A 403 21.35 -24.65 -20.04
N ASN A 404 20.19 -24.73 -20.71
CA ASN A 404 19.99 -25.53 -21.91
C ASN A 404 20.29 -24.68 -23.15
N GLY A 405 21.40 -24.97 -23.84
CA GLY A 405 21.75 -24.36 -25.11
C GLY A 405 22.55 -23.07 -25.04
N LYS A 406 22.94 -22.58 -23.82
CA LYS A 406 23.82 -21.41 -23.58
C LYS A 406 23.42 -20.14 -24.36
N LYS A 407 22.12 -19.93 -24.59
CA LYS A 407 21.59 -18.75 -25.27
C LYS A 407 21.61 -17.54 -24.34
N LYS A 408 21.88 -16.35 -24.88
CA LYS A 408 21.90 -15.10 -24.14
C LYS A 408 20.53 -14.84 -23.53
N VAL A 409 20.53 -14.38 -22.25
CA VAL A 409 19.34 -14.00 -21.49
C VAL A 409 19.33 -12.48 -21.32
N MET A 410 18.18 -11.88 -21.52
CA MET A 410 17.94 -10.47 -21.20
C MET A 410 17.52 -10.35 -19.74
N VAL A 411 18.28 -9.57 -18.97
CA VAL A 411 17.97 -9.26 -17.57
C VAL A 411 17.13 -7.99 -17.54
N GLY A 412 15.94 -8.09 -16.97
CA GLY A 412 15.03 -6.98 -16.75
C GLY A 412 15.11 -6.44 -15.32
N PRO A 413 14.31 -5.42 -14.99
CA PRO A 413 14.31 -4.83 -13.66
C PRO A 413 13.89 -5.83 -12.60
N SER A 414 14.34 -5.56 -11.36
CA SER A 414 13.84 -6.26 -10.18
C SER A 414 12.41 -5.81 -9.87
N GLU A 415 11.50 -6.76 -9.82
CA GLU A 415 10.08 -6.54 -9.58
C GLU A 415 9.55 -7.53 -8.55
N SER A 416 8.39 -7.25 -7.98
CA SER A 416 7.78 -8.18 -7.02
C SER A 416 7.59 -9.56 -7.66
N MET A 417 7.90 -10.60 -6.89
CA MET A 417 7.85 -11.99 -7.36
C MET A 417 6.44 -12.37 -7.81
N SER A 418 6.32 -12.96 -9.01
CA SER A 418 5.06 -13.46 -9.54
C SER A 418 5.26 -14.68 -10.44
N LYS A 419 4.31 -15.61 -10.38
CA LYS A 419 4.32 -16.81 -11.27
C LYS A 419 4.21 -16.44 -12.75
N SER A 420 3.50 -15.37 -13.09
CA SER A 420 3.33 -14.90 -14.47
C SER A 420 4.62 -14.39 -15.10
N LYS A 421 5.52 -13.81 -14.31
CA LYS A 421 6.84 -13.32 -14.74
C LYS A 421 7.95 -14.33 -14.50
N LYS A 422 7.65 -15.47 -13.90
CA LYS A 422 8.57 -16.54 -13.55
C LYS A 422 9.79 -16.10 -12.72
N ASN A 423 9.69 -14.99 -12.00
CA ASN A 423 10.76 -14.47 -11.15
C ASN A 423 10.61 -14.90 -9.68
N THR A 424 9.95 -16.04 -9.45
CA THR A 424 9.75 -16.61 -8.11
C THR A 424 10.91 -17.52 -7.72
N VAL A 425 11.21 -17.55 -6.43
CA VAL A 425 12.13 -18.49 -5.79
C VAL A 425 11.31 -19.40 -4.88
N ASP A 426 11.55 -20.71 -4.94
CA ASP A 426 10.84 -21.66 -4.09
C ASP A 426 11.40 -21.62 -2.66
N PRO A 427 10.59 -21.23 -1.65
CA PRO A 427 11.04 -21.20 -0.25
C PRO A 427 11.47 -22.57 0.27
N GLU A 428 10.82 -23.67 -0.16
CA GLU A 428 11.13 -25.01 0.30
C GLU A 428 12.50 -25.48 -0.15
N GLU A 429 12.85 -25.23 -1.40
CA GLU A 429 14.21 -25.51 -1.92
C GLU A 429 15.26 -24.72 -1.15
N MET A 430 15.02 -23.44 -0.89
CA MET A 430 15.96 -22.59 -0.14
C MET A 430 16.10 -23.04 1.32
N ILE A 431 15.02 -23.44 1.96
CA ILE A 431 15.04 -23.98 3.33
C ILE A 431 15.82 -25.31 3.38
N ASN A 432 15.62 -26.17 2.41
CA ASN A 432 16.36 -27.45 2.32
C ASN A 432 17.86 -27.23 2.10
N MET A 433 18.23 -26.18 1.35
CA MET A 433 19.63 -25.87 1.01
C MET A 433 20.38 -25.14 2.14
N TYR A 434 19.73 -24.17 2.78
CA TYR A 434 20.37 -23.23 3.71
C TYR A 434 19.80 -23.27 5.13
N GLY A 435 18.68 -23.94 5.34
CA GLY A 435 17.95 -23.93 6.60
C GLY A 435 17.07 -22.69 6.79
N ALA A 436 15.96 -22.86 7.51
CA ALA A 436 14.98 -21.80 7.75
C ALA A 436 15.58 -20.57 8.45
N ASP A 437 16.49 -20.77 9.40
CA ASP A 437 17.13 -19.66 10.13
C ASP A 437 17.97 -18.76 9.23
N SER A 438 18.60 -19.32 8.18
CA SER A 438 19.37 -18.52 7.21
C SER A 438 18.48 -17.65 6.34
N ILE A 439 17.34 -18.17 5.93
CA ILE A 439 16.35 -17.41 5.17
C ILE A 439 15.76 -16.30 6.04
N ARG A 440 15.38 -16.61 7.29
CA ARG A 440 14.89 -15.61 8.25
C ARG A 440 15.92 -14.50 8.48
N TRP A 441 17.19 -14.88 8.69
CA TRP A 441 18.28 -13.92 8.88
C TRP A 441 18.43 -12.99 7.67
N PHE A 442 18.47 -13.53 6.46
CA PHE A 442 18.56 -12.76 5.23
C PHE A 442 17.38 -11.79 5.10
N MET A 443 16.14 -12.29 5.22
CA MET A 443 14.93 -11.48 5.08
C MET A 443 14.85 -10.30 6.07
N LEU A 444 15.43 -10.47 7.25
CA LEU A 444 15.41 -9.45 8.30
C LEU A 444 16.63 -8.50 8.27
N SER A 445 17.67 -8.80 7.44
CA SER A 445 18.96 -8.09 7.51
C SER A 445 19.09 -6.93 6.52
N ASP A 446 18.50 -7.05 5.32
CA ASP A 446 18.85 -6.19 4.19
C ASP A 446 18.36 -4.75 4.37
N SER A 447 17.10 -4.57 4.72
CA SER A 447 16.45 -3.27 4.79
C SER A 447 15.39 -3.22 5.89
N PRO A 448 14.93 -2.01 6.28
CA PRO A 448 13.75 -1.90 7.13
C PRO A 448 12.58 -2.69 6.54
N PRO A 449 11.80 -3.43 7.37
CA PRO A 449 10.77 -4.34 6.87
C PRO A 449 9.65 -3.69 6.04
N GLU A 450 9.50 -2.36 6.10
CA GLU A 450 8.54 -1.59 5.28
C GLU A 450 9.00 -1.39 3.83
N ARG A 451 10.28 -1.65 3.55
CA ARG A 451 10.86 -1.53 2.21
C ARG A 451 10.88 -2.87 1.51
N ASP A 452 10.91 -2.81 0.19
CA ASP A 452 11.06 -3.99 -0.63
C ASP A 452 12.43 -4.63 -0.41
N VAL A 453 12.43 -5.96 -0.31
CA VAL A 453 13.65 -6.78 -0.16
C VAL A 453 14.05 -7.31 -1.53
N GLN A 454 15.28 -7.05 -1.93
CA GLN A 454 15.86 -7.62 -3.14
C GLN A 454 16.38 -9.01 -2.83
N TRP A 455 15.82 -10.03 -3.48
CA TRP A 455 16.31 -11.40 -3.30
C TRP A 455 17.73 -11.53 -3.86
N SER A 456 18.63 -12.13 -3.07
CA SER A 456 19.99 -12.40 -3.44
C SER A 456 20.44 -13.74 -2.85
N GLN A 457 20.83 -14.64 -3.73
CA GLN A 457 21.34 -15.94 -3.32
C GLN A 457 22.69 -15.82 -2.59
N GLU A 458 23.52 -14.84 -2.97
CA GLU A 458 24.75 -14.49 -2.29
C GLU A 458 24.48 -14.00 -0.86
N GLY A 459 23.41 -13.19 -0.70
CA GLY A 459 22.96 -12.71 0.61
C GLY A 459 22.51 -13.85 1.54
N VAL A 460 21.73 -14.81 1.00
CA VAL A 460 21.33 -16.01 1.75
C VAL A 460 22.54 -16.86 2.13
N SER A 461 23.49 -17.06 1.21
CA SER A 461 24.74 -17.80 1.47
C SER A 461 25.58 -17.10 2.57
N ALA A 462 25.65 -15.77 2.57
CA ALA A 462 26.34 -15.00 3.59
C ALA A 462 25.65 -15.16 4.96
N ALA A 463 24.33 -15.13 5.02
CA ALA A 463 23.54 -15.40 6.22
C ALA A 463 23.82 -16.81 6.77
N PHE A 464 23.80 -17.82 5.91
CA PHE A 464 24.13 -19.20 6.28
C PHE A 464 25.52 -19.31 6.91
N LYS A 465 26.54 -18.72 6.26
CA LYS A 465 27.92 -18.70 6.81
C LYS A 465 28.01 -18.02 8.17
N PHE A 466 27.22 -16.97 8.38
CA PHE A 466 27.19 -16.30 9.69
C PHE A 466 26.54 -17.18 10.77
N ILE A 467 25.46 -17.85 10.46
CA ILE A 467 24.81 -18.80 11.37
C ILE A 467 25.76 -19.94 11.76
N GLN A 468 26.54 -20.46 10.79
CA GLN A 468 27.56 -21.44 11.06
C GLN A 468 28.67 -20.91 12.01
N LYS A 469 29.06 -19.62 11.91
CA LYS A 469 29.99 -18.97 12.82
C LYS A 469 29.43 -18.88 14.24
N LEU A 470 28.15 -18.52 14.39
CA LEU A 470 27.47 -18.46 15.69
C LEU A 470 27.46 -19.86 16.34
N TRP A 471 27.08 -20.87 15.58
CA TRP A 471 27.10 -22.26 16.05
C TRP A 471 28.48 -22.74 16.48
N LYS A 472 29.49 -22.47 15.66
CA LYS A 472 30.89 -22.83 15.97
C LYS A 472 31.35 -22.16 17.25
N LEU A 473 31.12 -20.85 17.39
CA LEU A 473 31.49 -20.09 18.58
C LEU A 473 30.79 -20.63 19.85
N ASN A 474 29.50 -20.97 19.76
CA ASN A 474 28.77 -21.59 20.85
C ASN A 474 29.46 -22.87 21.34
N ASN A 475 29.82 -23.78 20.44
CA ASN A 475 30.47 -25.04 20.79
C ASN A 475 31.88 -24.82 21.39
N GLU A 476 32.65 -23.86 20.85
CA GLU A 476 33.98 -23.52 21.37
C GLU A 476 33.91 -22.92 22.78
N ILE A 477 32.93 -22.08 23.08
CA ILE A 477 32.68 -21.49 24.41
C ILE A 477 32.37 -22.59 25.43
N LEU A 478 31.58 -23.58 25.05
CA LEU A 478 31.17 -24.66 26.00
C LEU A 478 32.32 -25.50 26.44
N ILE A 479 33.31 -25.77 25.58
CA ILE A 479 34.48 -26.61 25.87
C ILE A 479 35.69 -25.85 26.43
N LYS A 480 35.65 -24.47 26.40
CA LYS A 480 36.77 -23.64 26.85
C LYS A 480 37.03 -23.84 28.34
N LYS A 481 38.29 -24.11 28.68
CA LYS A 481 38.75 -24.26 30.08
C LYS A 481 38.84 -22.91 30.78
N ASP A 482 38.71 -22.89 32.10
CA ASP A 482 38.71 -21.65 32.87
C ASP A 482 40.01 -20.85 32.71
N SER A 483 39.88 -19.55 32.52
CA SER A 483 40.95 -18.56 32.50
C SER A 483 41.04 -17.86 33.86
N ILE A 484 42.23 -17.55 34.29
CA ILE A 484 42.50 -16.85 35.57
C ILE A 484 42.34 -15.33 35.41
N THR A 485 42.40 -14.81 34.18
CA THR A 485 42.31 -13.38 33.89
C THR A 485 40.87 -12.90 33.79
N ASN A 486 40.58 -11.71 34.32
CA ASN A 486 39.25 -11.10 34.37
C ASN A 486 39.22 -9.61 33.99
N THR A 487 40.33 -9.10 33.45
CA THR A 487 40.48 -7.66 33.14
C THR A 487 39.49 -7.15 32.11
N GLY A 488 39.00 -8.01 31.23
CA GLY A 488 37.97 -7.69 30.21
C GLY A 488 36.52 -7.94 30.62
N ASP A 489 36.32 -8.46 31.86
CA ASP A 489 34.98 -8.88 32.29
C ASP A 489 33.93 -7.74 32.29
N LEU A 490 34.35 -6.57 32.80
CA LEU A 490 33.44 -5.42 32.88
C LEU A 490 33.09 -4.87 31.51
N ASP A 491 34.07 -4.82 30.60
CA ASP A 491 33.87 -4.29 29.26
C ASP A 491 32.90 -5.17 28.45
N LEU A 492 33.08 -6.51 28.52
CA LEU A 492 32.15 -7.44 27.88
C LEU A 492 30.74 -7.34 28.47
N LYS A 493 30.60 -7.26 29.80
CA LYS A 493 29.32 -7.10 30.48
C LYS A 493 28.62 -5.80 30.06
N LYS A 494 29.34 -4.66 30.00
CA LYS A 494 28.79 -3.38 29.52
C LYS A 494 28.30 -3.49 28.06
N ALA A 495 29.11 -4.09 27.19
CA ALA A 495 28.78 -4.26 25.78
C ALA A 495 27.54 -5.14 25.55
N VAL A 496 27.50 -6.33 26.22
CA VAL A 496 26.33 -7.21 26.11
C VAL A 496 25.09 -6.57 26.71
N ASN A 497 25.22 -5.87 27.84
CA ASN A 497 24.10 -5.15 28.46
C ASN A 497 23.52 -4.06 27.54
N LYS A 498 24.39 -3.31 26.86
CA LYS A 498 24.00 -2.32 25.84
C LYS A 498 23.31 -2.99 24.64
N THR A 499 23.81 -4.15 24.21
CA THR A 499 23.17 -4.93 23.13
C THR A 499 21.80 -5.42 23.56
N VAL A 500 21.62 -5.94 24.76
CA VAL A 500 20.29 -6.34 25.28
C VAL A 500 19.31 -5.17 25.23
N TYR A 501 19.73 -4.00 25.71
CA TYR A 501 18.90 -2.79 25.65
C TYR A 501 18.52 -2.41 24.22
N ASN A 502 19.52 -2.32 23.32
CA ASN A 502 19.30 -1.90 21.93
C ASN A 502 18.41 -2.88 21.17
N VAL A 503 18.69 -4.19 21.29
CA VAL A 503 17.91 -5.25 20.63
C VAL A 503 16.46 -5.23 21.11
N THR A 504 16.23 -5.13 22.43
CA THR A 504 14.87 -5.06 22.99
C THR A 504 14.12 -3.86 22.39
N LYS A 505 14.72 -2.67 22.45
CA LYS A 505 14.12 -1.43 21.92
C LYS A 505 13.85 -1.51 20.41
N ASN A 506 14.79 -2.07 19.65
CA ASN A 506 14.66 -2.15 18.19
C ASN A 506 13.62 -3.19 17.75
N LEU A 507 13.47 -4.30 18.51
CA LEU A 507 12.39 -5.26 18.29
C LEU A 507 11.02 -4.64 18.53
N ASP A 508 10.85 -3.87 19.61
CA ASP A 508 9.60 -3.16 19.91
C ASP A 508 9.19 -2.17 18.78
N ASN A 509 10.18 -1.67 18.02
CA ASN A 509 9.98 -0.75 16.90
C ASN A 509 10.07 -1.42 15.52
N PHE A 510 10.07 -2.75 15.44
CA PHE A 510 10.20 -3.52 14.20
C PHE A 510 11.47 -3.21 13.38
N GLN A 511 12.53 -2.70 14.00
CA GLN A 511 13.80 -2.37 13.36
C GLN A 511 14.72 -3.60 13.27
N TYR A 512 14.27 -4.65 12.62
CA TYR A 512 14.95 -5.95 12.59
C TYR A 512 16.35 -5.89 11.96
N ASN A 513 16.53 -5.11 10.91
CA ASN A 513 17.85 -4.90 10.29
C ASN A 513 18.86 -4.28 11.25
N VAL A 514 18.41 -3.36 12.12
CA VAL A 514 19.24 -2.78 13.18
C VAL A 514 19.56 -3.81 14.25
N VAL A 515 18.59 -4.66 14.61
CA VAL A 515 18.82 -5.79 15.54
C VAL A 515 19.93 -6.70 15.00
N ILE A 516 19.86 -7.08 13.72
CA ILE A 516 20.88 -7.93 13.08
C ILE A 516 22.25 -7.23 13.08
N ALA A 517 22.31 -5.94 12.79
CA ALA A 517 23.55 -5.17 12.88
C ALA A 517 24.12 -5.20 14.31
N ASN A 518 23.28 -5.03 15.34
CA ASN A 518 23.72 -5.13 16.74
C ASN A 518 24.26 -6.53 17.08
N ILE A 519 23.65 -7.59 16.53
CA ILE A 519 24.17 -8.96 16.74
C ILE A 519 25.52 -9.17 16.03
N HIS A 520 25.72 -8.63 14.82
CA HIS A 520 27.02 -8.66 14.14
C HIS A 520 28.10 -7.92 14.94
N GLU A 521 27.79 -6.73 15.46
CA GLU A 521 28.70 -5.93 16.26
C GLU A 521 29.12 -6.67 17.53
N ILE A 522 28.14 -7.19 18.28
CA ILE A 522 28.45 -7.91 19.53
C ILE A 522 29.15 -9.23 19.26
N TYR A 523 28.85 -9.94 18.18
CA TYR A 523 29.58 -11.15 17.79
C TYR A 523 31.07 -10.88 17.60
N ASN A 524 31.43 -9.82 16.86
CA ASN A 524 32.81 -9.47 16.59
C ASN A 524 33.56 -9.09 17.87
N LEU A 525 32.93 -8.28 18.75
CA LEU A 525 33.49 -7.90 20.03
C LEU A 525 33.65 -9.13 20.92
N PHE A 526 32.63 -9.98 20.99
CA PHE A 526 32.64 -11.20 21.79
C PHE A 526 33.73 -12.16 21.35
N TYR A 527 33.89 -12.34 20.03
CA TYR A 527 34.96 -13.19 19.46
C TYR A 527 36.35 -12.68 19.81
N THR A 528 36.55 -11.35 19.82
CA THR A 528 37.81 -10.72 20.28
C THR A 528 38.10 -11.06 21.77
N HIS A 529 37.13 -10.88 22.66
CA HIS A 529 37.27 -11.24 24.09
C HIS A 529 37.50 -12.73 24.29
N PHE A 530 36.92 -13.57 23.41
CA PHE A 530 37.10 -15.02 23.46
C PHE A 530 38.55 -15.44 23.11
N ILE A 531 39.17 -14.78 22.11
CA ILE A 531 40.53 -15.08 21.64
C ILE A 531 41.58 -14.49 22.59
N ASP A 532 41.43 -13.23 23.00
CA ASP A 532 42.44 -12.48 23.77
C ASP A 532 42.68 -13.03 25.19
N ASN A 533 41.85 -13.96 25.66
CA ASN A 533 41.93 -14.57 26.98
C ASN A 533 42.00 -13.57 28.16
N LYS A 534 41.56 -12.31 27.96
CA LYS A 534 41.50 -11.25 28.99
C LYS A 534 40.24 -11.34 29.84
N THR A 535 39.25 -12.07 29.37
CA THR A 535 37.94 -12.22 30.00
C THR A 535 37.81 -13.62 30.60
N SER A 536 37.31 -13.72 31.84
CA SER A 536 37.10 -14.98 32.49
C SER A 536 36.09 -15.85 31.74
N ASN A 537 36.32 -17.16 31.70
CA ASN A 537 35.44 -18.06 30.99
C ASN A 537 34.00 -18.07 31.58
N LYS A 538 33.91 -17.86 32.91
CA LYS A 538 32.62 -17.70 33.59
C LYS A 538 31.83 -16.53 33.01
N THR A 539 32.46 -15.35 32.81
CA THR A 539 31.82 -14.17 32.21
C THR A 539 31.48 -14.42 30.74
N ILE A 540 32.39 -15.04 29.96
CA ILE A 540 32.13 -15.42 28.58
C ILE A 540 30.87 -16.30 28.49
N LYS A 541 30.76 -17.37 29.26
CA LYS A 541 29.61 -18.29 29.26
C LYS A 541 28.31 -17.57 29.65
N ASN A 542 28.33 -16.75 30.71
CA ASN A 542 27.15 -16.04 31.19
C ASN A 542 26.65 -14.95 30.19
N GLU A 543 27.59 -14.24 29.58
CA GLU A 543 27.22 -13.20 28.63
C GLU A 543 26.81 -13.79 27.26
N TRP A 544 27.41 -14.91 26.84
CA TRP A 544 26.98 -15.63 25.63
C TRP A 544 25.57 -16.21 25.77
N GLU A 545 25.22 -16.71 26.95
CA GLU A 545 23.85 -17.15 27.24
C GLU A 545 22.85 -16.04 26.91
N LYS A 546 23.11 -14.77 27.33
CA LYS A 546 22.22 -13.64 27.01
C LYS A 546 22.11 -13.36 25.49
N ILE A 547 23.25 -13.42 24.79
CA ILE A 547 23.26 -13.25 23.33
C ILE A 547 22.43 -14.34 22.64
N THR A 548 22.58 -15.60 23.09
CA THR A 548 21.77 -16.70 22.54
C THR A 548 20.27 -16.47 22.74
N MET A 549 19.85 -15.92 23.90
CA MET A 549 18.44 -15.56 24.12
C MET A 549 17.95 -14.49 23.15
N LEU A 550 18.79 -13.51 22.81
CA LEU A 550 18.45 -12.47 21.82
C LEU A 550 18.29 -13.03 20.40
N LEU A 551 18.90 -14.16 20.08
CA LEU A 551 18.78 -14.82 18.78
C LEU A 551 17.43 -15.50 18.57
N MET A 552 16.70 -15.83 19.65
CA MET A 552 15.48 -16.64 19.57
C MET A 552 14.42 -16.12 18.58
N PRO A 553 14.04 -14.83 18.53
CA PRO A 553 13.09 -14.34 17.57
C PRO A 553 13.62 -14.29 16.13
N LEU A 554 14.93 -14.31 15.93
CA LEU A 554 15.58 -14.21 14.61
C LEU A 554 15.88 -15.59 14.02
N THR A 555 16.58 -16.43 14.78
CA THR A 555 17.06 -17.76 14.42
C THR A 555 16.65 -18.79 15.46
N PRO A 556 15.36 -19.14 15.55
CA PRO A 556 14.80 -19.97 16.61
C PRO A 556 15.42 -21.35 16.69
N HIS A 557 15.75 -21.99 15.58
CA HIS A 557 16.33 -23.34 15.59
C HIS A 557 17.75 -23.33 16.17
N LEU A 558 18.60 -22.40 15.70
CA LEU A 558 19.95 -22.22 16.25
C LEU A 558 19.92 -21.88 17.73
N ALA A 559 19.09 -20.88 18.10
CA ALA A 559 19.02 -20.43 19.50
C ALA A 559 18.53 -21.53 20.44
N HIS A 560 17.51 -22.29 20.00
CA HIS A 560 16.98 -23.41 20.78
C HIS A 560 18.02 -24.49 21.01
N GLU A 561 18.74 -24.93 19.96
CA GLU A 561 19.80 -25.93 20.05
C GLU A 561 20.95 -25.45 20.93
N CYS A 562 21.33 -24.16 20.84
CA CYS A 562 22.33 -23.58 21.73
C CYS A 562 21.88 -23.60 23.20
N CYS A 563 20.62 -23.24 23.48
CA CYS A 563 20.04 -23.28 24.81
C CYS A 563 20.06 -24.73 25.40
N GLU A 564 19.68 -25.70 24.57
CA GLU A 564 19.66 -27.12 24.95
C GLU A 564 21.06 -27.62 25.36
N LYS A 565 22.08 -27.30 24.55
CA LYS A 565 23.48 -27.61 24.86
C LYS A 565 24.00 -26.92 26.11
N MET A 566 23.51 -25.73 26.42
CA MET A 566 23.82 -25.01 27.65
C MET A 566 23.00 -25.49 28.86
N ASN A 567 22.03 -26.39 28.66
CA ASN A 567 21.02 -26.80 29.63
C ASN A 567 20.26 -25.61 30.23
N LYS A 568 19.81 -24.69 29.36
CA LYS A 568 19.09 -23.46 29.71
C LYS A 568 17.71 -23.43 29.09
N LYS A 569 16.74 -22.91 29.85
CA LYS A 569 15.41 -22.56 29.32
C LYS A 569 15.43 -21.15 28.78
N PHE A 570 14.60 -20.90 27.75
CA PHE A 570 14.45 -19.57 27.21
C PHE A 570 13.89 -18.58 28.24
N TYR A 571 14.50 -17.38 28.27
CA TYR A 571 14.04 -16.22 28.98
C TYR A 571 14.46 -14.96 28.20
N TRP A 572 13.73 -13.86 28.34
CA TRP A 572 14.21 -12.60 27.76
C TRP A 572 15.18 -11.92 28.70
N PRO A 573 16.44 -11.64 28.28
CA PRO A 573 17.46 -11.10 29.18
C PRO A 573 17.10 -9.65 29.56
N LYS A 574 17.31 -9.34 30.86
CA LYS A 574 17.15 -7.99 31.39
C LYS A 574 18.46 -7.23 31.32
N TYR A 575 18.41 -5.95 31.05
CA TYR A 575 19.57 -5.06 31.12
C TYR A 575 19.61 -4.33 32.47
N ASP A 576 20.82 -4.00 32.91
CA ASP A 576 21.06 -3.16 34.10
C ASP A 576 21.27 -1.70 33.66
N PRO A 577 20.40 -0.75 34.04
CA PRO A 577 20.56 0.64 33.70
C PRO A 577 21.89 1.27 34.14
N LYS A 578 22.50 0.77 35.23
CA LYS A 578 23.79 1.27 35.71
C LYS A 578 24.94 0.97 34.77
N LEU A 579 24.88 -0.14 34.04
CA LEU A 579 25.88 -0.53 33.03
C LEU A 579 25.68 0.19 31.68
N LEU A 580 24.57 0.92 31.48
CA LEU A 580 24.32 1.73 30.31
C LEU A 580 24.91 3.15 30.43
N VAL A 581 25.34 3.56 31.64
CA VAL A 581 25.92 4.89 31.84
C VAL A 581 27.30 4.89 31.20
N GLU A 582 27.42 5.58 30.09
CA GLU A 582 28.73 5.83 29.45
C GLU A 582 29.45 6.94 30.22
N GLU A 583 30.61 6.64 30.75
CA GLU A 583 31.48 7.64 31.39
C GLU A 583 32.11 8.55 30.37
N ASN A 584 32.43 8.04 29.19
CA ASN A 584 33.00 8.78 28.05
C ASN A 584 32.11 8.72 26.84
N CYS A 585 32.16 9.75 25.99
CA CYS A 585 31.51 9.82 24.71
C CYS A 585 32.51 10.11 23.59
N LYS A 586 32.24 9.59 22.38
CA LYS A 586 33.02 9.87 21.18
C LYS A 586 32.40 11.06 20.45
N ILE A 587 33.13 12.17 20.43
CA ILE A 587 32.74 13.43 19.79
C ILE A 587 33.40 13.48 18.41
N VAL A 588 32.59 13.59 17.36
CA VAL A 588 33.11 13.74 15.99
C VAL A 588 33.61 15.16 15.79
N ILE A 589 34.85 15.29 15.29
CA ILE A 589 35.43 16.59 14.99
C ILE A 589 35.42 16.80 13.49
N GLN A 590 34.83 17.93 13.08
CA GLN A 590 34.74 18.36 11.70
C GLN A 590 35.47 19.71 11.50
N VAL A 591 35.95 19.94 10.29
CA VAL A 591 36.39 21.21 9.78
C VAL A 591 35.64 21.43 8.47
N ASP A 592 34.87 22.50 8.37
CA ASP A 592 34.02 22.86 7.24
C ASP A 592 33.10 21.71 6.79
N GLY A 593 32.47 21.06 7.78
CA GLY A 593 31.52 19.94 7.57
C GLY A 593 32.17 18.60 7.25
N ARG A 594 33.50 18.52 7.09
CA ARG A 594 34.20 17.25 6.80
C ARG A 594 34.83 16.68 8.07
N LYS A 595 34.55 15.40 8.34
CA LYS A 595 35.15 14.69 9.48
C LYS A 595 36.65 14.67 9.38
N ARG A 596 37.35 15.11 10.49
CA ARG A 596 38.80 15.18 10.59
C ARG A 596 39.36 14.42 11.78
N GLY A 597 38.52 14.12 12.78
CA GLY A 597 38.95 13.40 13.96
C GLY A 597 37.78 12.88 14.80
N ILE A 598 38.12 12.11 15.83
CA ILE A 598 37.22 11.69 16.90
C ILE A 598 37.93 12.00 18.21
N LEU A 599 37.27 12.66 19.15
CA LEU A 599 37.73 12.93 20.48
C LEU A 599 36.92 12.11 21.50
N GLU A 600 37.59 11.38 22.37
CA GLU A 600 36.95 10.70 23.47
C GLU A 600 37.06 11.56 24.74
N MET A 601 35.93 11.88 25.35
CA MET A 601 35.83 12.77 26.51
C MET A 601 34.76 12.25 27.48
N PRO A 602 34.85 12.55 28.77
CA PRO A 602 33.78 12.31 29.71
C PRO A 602 32.47 12.91 29.27
N VAL A 603 31.39 12.19 29.44
CA VAL A 603 30.03 12.64 29.09
C VAL A 603 29.74 13.94 29.83
N ASN A 604 29.11 14.88 29.16
CA ASN A 604 28.80 16.22 29.67
C ASN A 604 30.01 17.10 29.95
N SER A 605 31.18 16.84 29.36
CA SER A 605 32.33 17.73 29.41
C SER A 605 31.96 19.17 28.97
N LYS A 606 32.59 20.15 29.62
CA LYS A 606 32.36 21.55 29.29
C LYS A 606 32.79 21.87 27.85
N GLU A 607 31.98 22.60 27.11
CA GLU A 607 32.24 22.98 25.71
C GLU A 607 33.65 23.49 25.46
N ILE A 608 34.10 24.43 26.31
CA ILE A 608 35.44 25.02 26.22
C ILE A 608 36.53 23.95 26.24
N SER A 609 36.41 22.95 27.14
CA SER A 609 37.36 21.85 27.25
C SER A 609 37.34 20.94 26.03
N VAL A 610 36.13 20.65 25.49
CA VAL A 610 35.97 19.83 24.29
C VAL A 610 36.58 20.54 23.09
N ILE A 611 36.30 21.85 22.88
CA ILE A 611 36.86 22.64 21.79
C ILE A 611 38.39 22.72 21.88
N LYS A 612 38.93 22.93 23.09
CA LYS A 612 40.39 22.99 23.29
C LYS A 612 41.04 21.65 22.86
N LYS A 613 40.61 20.54 23.42
CA LYS A 613 41.15 19.20 23.08
C LYS A 613 40.92 18.81 21.64
N SER A 614 39.85 19.28 21.02
CA SER A 614 39.57 19.00 19.60
C SER A 614 40.63 19.66 18.68
N LYS A 615 41.15 20.82 19.05
CA LYS A 615 42.20 21.52 18.29
C LYS A 615 43.56 20.84 18.40
N GLU A 616 43.80 20.11 19.49
CA GLU A 616 45.05 19.41 19.78
C GLU A 616 45.19 18.08 18.98
N ILE A 617 44.16 17.64 18.26
CA ILE A 617 44.19 16.42 17.42
C ILE A 617 45.01 16.74 16.14
N ASP A 618 46.09 16.00 15.88
CA ASP A 618 46.98 16.21 14.73
C ASP A 618 46.26 16.33 13.38
N ASN A 619 45.27 15.53 13.14
CA ASN A 619 44.49 15.58 11.91
C ASN A 619 43.50 16.75 11.84
N VAL A 620 43.22 17.42 12.95
CA VAL A 620 42.39 18.63 13.02
C VAL A 620 43.27 19.86 12.94
N SER A 621 44.38 19.90 13.71
CA SER A 621 45.32 21.02 13.75
C SER A 621 45.83 21.39 12.36
N LYS A 622 46.22 20.43 11.54
CA LYS A 622 46.63 20.61 10.13
C LYS A 622 45.66 21.43 9.27
N TYR A 623 44.38 21.42 9.59
CA TYR A 623 43.36 22.13 8.82
C TYR A 623 42.98 23.49 9.40
N ILE A 624 43.38 23.78 10.66
CA ILE A 624 43.04 25.02 11.37
C ILE A 624 44.24 25.93 11.62
N GLU A 625 45.48 25.40 11.59
CA GLU A 625 46.73 26.18 11.89
C GLU A 625 46.95 27.39 10.99
N ASN A 626 46.59 27.32 9.72
CA ASN A 626 46.76 28.40 8.75
C ASN A 626 45.45 29.06 8.33
N THR A 627 44.40 28.94 9.16
CA THR A 627 43.07 29.48 8.83
C THR A 627 42.47 30.24 10.02
N VAL A 628 41.59 31.21 9.74
CA VAL A 628 40.85 31.90 10.79
C VAL A 628 39.56 31.15 11.07
N ILE A 629 39.38 30.66 12.30
CA ILE A 629 38.13 30.05 12.73
C ILE A 629 37.09 31.16 12.94
N ILE A 630 36.04 31.14 12.11
CA ILE A 630 34.94 32.13 12.16
C ILE A 630 33.91 31.70 13.22
N LYS A 631 33.61 30.40 13.32
CA LYS A 631 32.55 29.87 14.19
C LYS A 631 32.86 28.46 14.62
N ASN A 632 32.56 28.15 15.90
CA ASN A 632 32.51 26.80 16.43
C ASN A 632 31.04 26.36 16.55
N ILE A 633 30.70 25.26 15.97
CA ILE A 633 29.38 24.62 16.16
C ILE A 633 29.60 23.41 17.09
N TYR A 634 29.03 23.49 18.29
CA TYR A 634 29.14 22.43 19.27
C TYR A 634 27.75 21.77 19.49
N ILE A 635 27.72 20.47 19.34
CA ILE A 635 26.55 19.62 19.73
C ILE A 635 27.03 18.73 20.86
N LYS A 636 26.49 18.95 22.05
CA LYS A 636 26.88 18.29 23.28
C LYS A 636 26.99 16.77 23.12
N ASN A 637 28.13 16.19 23.51
CA ASN A 637 28.44 14.77 23.44
C ASN A 637 28.43 14.14 22.02
N LYS A 638 28.35 14.95 20.96
CA LYS A 638 28.18 14.42 19.59
C LYS A 638 29.18 14.98 18.58
N LEU A 639 29.31 16.31 18.52
CA LEU A 639 30.01 16.95 17.41
C LEU A 639 30.65 18.27 17.80
N VAL A 640 31.83 18.53 17.24
CA VAL A 640 32.39 19.88 17.09
C VAL A 640 32.67 20.09 15.62
N ASN A 641 32.22 21.22 15.05
CA ASN A 641 32.56 21.61 13.69
C ASN A 641 33.17 23.03 13.71
N PHE A 642 34.42 23.15 13.25
CA PHE A 642 35.11 24.40 13.04
C PHE A 642 34.78 24.92 11.65
N ILE A 643 34.20 26.12 11.57
CA ILE A 643 33.99 26.83 10.30
C ILE A 643 35.15 27.77 10.12
N THR A 644 35.88 27.62 9.03
CA THR A 644 37.11 28.42 8.76
C THR A 644 36.91 29.36 7.57
N LYS A 645 37.72 30.43 7.57
CA LYS A 645 37.91 31.30 6.41
C LYS A 645 39.34 31.13 5.94
N LYS A 646 39.49 30.74 4.68
CA LYS A 646 40.82 30.75 4.02
C LYS A 646 41.33 32.16 3.85
#